data_d54be4a9d5f0100c47ac788718982900
#
_entry.id   d54be4a9d5f0100c47ac788718982900
#
_cell.length_a   1.000
_cell.length_b   1.000
_cell.length_c   1.000
_cell.angle_alpha   90.00
_cell.angle_beta   90.00
_cell.angle_gamma   90.00
#
_symmetry.space_group_name_H-M   'P 1'
#
loop_
_entity.id
_entity.type
_entity.pdbx_description
1 polymer ?
#
loop_
_entity_poly.entity_id
_entity_poly.type
_entity_poly.pdbx_seq_one_letter_code
_entity_poly.pdbx_strand_id
1 'polypeptide(L)'
;MELKRSIRARAARLVAMFAMALVCALVLVPSAYADGAVARIDETGSEYNTFDEAVAAAKNGETVTLLADAETAGLNLSKDLTIDGGGNALKFSDKGIALWGHALVLKNVNASMAGVGSTPYTAEWKWMSVCANKDASLTLDGATLTMDGTGTASNVHAIYFCSNNKLNLKNGSNLTIKNYKQDALEWDGGDGGYNVNIETGSPYTSDHCRSGFTGTFVVTVDKSKVNVVNSTGNGSNGSHFNIKNGSTVDFSGNGSHGLSAGNLTIDNSTVTAKDNALTGIIFTGKGEFKSANVQISGTKGTSYWNAGMRLMKANASLDVDAASTVSITDNKVTGLYLDGGSHATFAEGAKLTITGNDASQENCSTKKDAAQMGGGVMVRSNASLSLPASARIDNNHAALAGDDLCAEQDAKISFGKTVEGDTLTAFTGCGDAITGWFDDSKDARWCAHWTDNTPWHVDAVEARSYETPVALKAAHGVTAAHAEISGTKVLKGAELAEGDFEFALSQNDDVISHAKNAADGSFTFGESAFDVTADDIMDTDNHKVSYTLDVAEVKGNKANVTYDTSVKKVVVTAVPEDDHVKLTYSVDGKDVEDLASALVFTNTYTKPAEPSEPKTPGTSTKQNLPKTGDVSLAAPVACALAAVVACGASVVMRRRG
;
A
#
# COMPACT_ATOMS: atom_id res chain seq x y z
N MET A 1 -11.78 28.46 6.44
CA MET A 1 -12.69 28.50 5.26
C MET A 1 -12.30 27.50 4.18
N GLU A 2 -11.03 27.11 4.09
CA GLU A 2 -10.53 26.11 3.12
C GLU A 2 -10.93 24.67 3.43
N LEU A 3 -11.03 24.27 4.69
CA LEU A 3 -11.40 22.91 5.08
C LEU A 3 -12.83 22.52 4.65
N LYS A 4 -13.76 23.49 4.64
CA LYS A 4 -15.14 23.27 4.15
C LYS A 4 -15.24 23.16 2.62
N ARG A 5 -14.28 23.73 1.87
CA ARG A 5 -14.22 23.57 0.40
C ARG A 5 -13.68 22.20 0.00
N SER A 6 -12.72 21.65 0.75
CA SER A 6 -12.15 20.31 0.50
C SER A 6 -13.19 19.20 0.73
N ILE A 7 -14.01 19.29 1.77
CA ILE A 7 -15.05 18.30 2.09
C ILE A 7 -16.17 18.32 1.04
N ARG A 8 -16.56 19.50 0.55
CA ARG A 8 -17.57 19.59 -0.52
C ARG A 8 -17.10 19.08 -1.87
N ALA A 9 -15.81 19.25 -2.19
CA ALA A 9 -15.22 18.72 -3.42
C ALA A 9 -15.10 17.18 -3.39
N ARG A 10 -14.83 16.57 -2.22
CA ARG A 10 -14.79 15.11 -2.06
C ARG A 10 -16.20 14.49 -2.07
N ALA A 11 -17.17 15.14 -1.44
CA ALA A 11 -18.57 14.70 -1.49
C ALA A 11 -19.15 14.78 -2.91
N ALA A 12 -18.84 15.81 -3.68
CA ALA A 12 -19.27 15.94 -5.07
C ALA A 12 -18.65 14.87 -6.00
N ARG A 13 -17.41 14.45 -5.74
CA ARG A 13 -16.75 13.34 -6.49
C ARG A 13 -17.33 11.98 -6.14
N LEU A 14 -17.68 11.74 -4.86
CA LEU A 14 -18.36 10.49 -4.47
C LEU A 14 -19.78 10.40 -5.04
N VAL A 15 -20.53 11.50 -5.05
CA VAL A 15 -21.88 11.56 -5.64
C VAL A 15 -21.81 11.37 -7.17
N ALA A 16 -20.80 11.90 -7.85
CA ALA A 16 -20.60 11.69 -9.27
C ALA A 16 -20.22 10.23 -9.61
N MET A 17 -19.40 9.56 -8.77
CA MET A 17 -19.10 8.14 -8.94
C MET A 17 -20.29 7.23 -8.63
N PHE A 18 -21.12 7.58 -7.64
CA PHE A 18 -22.37 6.83 -7.37
C PHE A 18 -23.43 7.07 -8.43
N ALA A 19 -23.52 8.27 -9.01
CA ALA A 19 -24.44 8.55 -10.10
C ALA A 19 -24.05 7.81 -11.39
N MET A 20 -22.74 7.64 -11.67
CA MET A 20 -22.25 6.86 -12.80
C MET A 20 -22.47 5.35 -12.61
N ALA A 21 -22.33 4.85 -11.36
CA ALA A 21 -22.64 3.45 -11.05
C ALA A 21 -24.14 3.13 -11.07
N LEU A 22 -24.99 4.12 -10.78
CA LEU A 22 -26.45 3.92 -10.77
C LEU A 22 -27.07 4.01 -12.18
N VAL A 23 -26.41 4.68 -13.13
CA VAL A 23 -26.86 4.72 -14.54
C VAL A 23 -26.58 3.39 -15.26
N CYS A 24 -25.60 2.60 -14.81
CA CYS A 24 -25.35 1.26 -15.35
C CYS A 24 -26.25 0.15 -14.79
N ALA A 25 -27.09 0.44 -13.77
CA ALA A 25 -27.95 -0.56 -13.12
C ALA A 25 -29.45 -0.47 -13.48
N LEU A 26 -29.82 0.49 -14.30
CA LEU A 26 -31.22 0.63 -14.77
C LEU A 26 -31.23 0.56 -16.30
N VAL A 27 -31.60 -0.55 -16.82
CA VAL A 27 -32.46 -0.88 -17.95
C VAL A 27 -32.13 -2.31 -18.43
N LEU A 28 -32.68 -3.31 -17.77
CA LEU A 28 -33.08 -4.54 -18.40
C LEU A 28 -34.61 -4.58 -18.37
N VAL A 29 -35.22 -3.74 -19.18
CA VAL A 29 -36.59 -3.97 -19.61
C VAL A 29 -36.45 -4.56 -21.02
N PRO A 30 -36.99 -5.73 -21.33
CA PRO A 30 -37.10 -6.14 -22.71
C PRO A 30 -38.05 -5.17 -23.38
N SER A 31 -37.50 -4.23 -24.17
CA SER A 31 -38.30 -3.41 -25.03
C SER A 31 -38.96 -4.33 -26.05
N ALA A 32 -40.27 -4.37 -26.06
CA ALA A 32 -41.02 -4.88 -27.21
C ALA A 32 -40.57 -4.04 -28.42
N TYR A 33 -39.92 -4.68 -29.38
CA TYR A 33 -39.51 -4.04 -30.63
C TYR A 33 -40.76 -3.49 -31.31
N ALA A 34 -40.87 -2.17 -31.43
CA ALA A 34 -41.79 -1.53 -32.36
C ALA A 34 -41.29 -1.83 -33.78
N ASP A 35 -42.21 -2.05 -34.73
CA ASP A 35 -41.92 -2.26 -36.15
C ASP A 35 -41.10 -1.09 -36.73
N GLY A 36 -39.78 -1.11 -36.59
CA GLY A 36 -38.83 -0.11 -37.08
C GLY A 36 -37.50 -0.75 -37.45
N ALA A 37 -36.80 -0.17 -38.42
CA ALA A 37 -35.48 -0.62 -38.81
C ALA A 37 -34.49 -0.52 -37.63
N VAL A 38 -33.70 -1.57 -37.42
CA VAL A 38 -32.73 -1.71 -36.32
C VAL A 38 -31.33 -1.25 -36.76
N ALA A 39 -31.00 -1.43 -38.04
CA ALA A 39 -29.71 -1.06 -38.56
C ALA A 39 -29.78 -0.55 -40.00
N ARG A 40 -28.80 0.26 -40.39
CA ARG A 40 -28.65 0.82 -41.72
C ARG A 40 -27.24 0.68 -42.24
N ILE A 41 -27.07 0.39 -43.53
CA ILE A 41 -25.78 0.52 -44.20
C ILE A 41 -25.65 1.95 -44.71
N ASP A 42 -24.70 2.71 -44.19
CA ASP A 42 -24.58 4.14 -44.47
C ASP A 42 -24.27 4.43 -45.95
N GLU A 43 -23.44 3.63 -46.59
CA GLU A 43 -23.02 3.82 -47.98
C GLU A 43 -24.14 3.57 -48.97
N THR A 44 -25.16 2.80 -48.63
CA THR A 44 -26.30 2.52 -49.50
C THR A 44 -27.60 3.19 -49.03
N GLY A 45 -27.66 3.58 -47.75
CA GLY A 45 -28.89 4.06 -47.12
C GLY A 45 -29.91 2.93 -46.87
N SER A 46 -29.57 1.68 -47.11
CA SER A 46 -30.47 0.53 -46.93
C SER A 46 -30.68 0.24 -45.47
N GLU A 47 -31.92 0.11 -45.03
CA GLU A 47 -32.33 -0.21 -43.66
C GLU A 47 -32.73 -1.67 -43.52
N TYR A 48 -32.46 -2.24 -42.34
CA TYR A 48 -32.71 -3.64 -42.04
C TYR A 48 -33.40 -3.79 -40.68
N ASN A 49 -34.25 -4.80 -40.57
CA ASN A 49 -35.00 -5.06 -39.35
C ASN A 49 -34.16 -5.74 -38.26
N THR A 50 -33.00 -6.31 -38.62
CA THR A 50 -32.03 -6.88 -37.67
C THR A 50 -30.62 -6.42 -37.99
N PHE A 51 -29.80 -6.38 -36.96
CA PHE A 51 -28.37 -6.09 -37.08
C PHE A 51 -27.67 -7.13 -37.98
N ASP A 52 -27.98 -8.43 -37.79
CA ASP A 52 -27.34 -9.51 -38.53
C ASP A 52 -27.63 -9.48 -40.02
N GLU A 53 -28.85 -9.05 -40.44
CA GLU A 53 -29.19 -8.82 -41.85
C GLU A 53 -28.34 -7.70 -42.45
N ALA A 54 -28.18 -6.59 -41.71
CA ALA A 54 -27.35 -5.48 -42.16
C ALA A 54 -25.88 -5.88 -42.31
N VAL A 55 -25.34 -6.60 -41.33
CA VAL A 55 -23.95 -7.13 -41.37
C VAL A 55 -23.78 -8.10 -42.55
N ALA A 56 -24.72 -8.99 -42.79
CA ALA A 56 -24.66 -9.91 -43.93
C ALA A 56 -24.67 -9.19 -45.29
N ALA A 57 -25.47 -8.16 -45.43
CA ALA A 57 -25.63 -7.38 -46.66
C ALA A 57 -24.48 -6.39 -46.89
N ALA A 58 -23.84 -5.85 -45.88
CA ALA A 58 -22.73 -4.92 -45.97
C ALA A 58 -21.58 -5.49 -46.79
N LYS A 59 -20.87 -4.65 -47.53
CA LYS A 59 -19.65 -5.00 -48.29
C LYS A 59 -18.41 -4.69 -47.48
N ASN A 60 -17.24 -5.06 -48.03
CA ASN A 60 -15.98 -4.78 -47.41
C ASN A 60 -15.75 -3.29 -47.19
N GLY A 61 -15.46 -2.93 -45.94
CA GLY A 61 -15.19 -1.56 -45.52
C GLY A 61 -16.43 -0.68 -45.27
N GLU A 62 -17.64 -1.19 -45.49
CA GLU A 62 -18.87 -0.43 -45.25
C GLU A 62 -19.18 -0.30 -43.74
N THR A 63 -20.03 0.71 -43.46
CA THR A 63 -20.47 1.05 -42.10
C THR A 63 -21.90 0.59 -41.86
N VAL A 64 -22.09 -0.19 -40.81
CA VAL A 64 -23.42 -0.54 -40.30
C VAL A 64 -23.72 0.36 -39.08
N THR A 65 -24.67 1.26 -39.23
CA THR A 65 -25.14 2.15 -38.16
C THR A 65 -26.35 1.55 -37.47
N LEU A 66 -26.30 1.47 -36.13
CA LEU A 66 -27.45 1.07 -35.32
C LEU A 66 -28.45 2.21 -35.20
N LEU A 67 -29.70 1.95 -35.54
CA LEU A 67 -30.83 2.85 -35.40
C LEU A 67 -31.56 2.64 -34.05
N ALA A 68 -31.37 1.48 -33.44
CA ALA A 68 -31.87 1.11 -32.13
C ALA A 68 -30.89 0.13 -31.44
N ASP A 69 -31.12 -0.17 -30.15
CA ASP A 69 -30.40 -1.23 -29.46
C ASP A 69 -30.55 -2.57 -30.20
N ALA A 70 -29.45 -3.30 -30.31
CA ALA A 70 -29.41 -4.53 -31.08
C ALA A 70 -28.80 -5.68 -30.26
N GLU A 71 -29.19 -6.90 -30.61
CA GLU A 71 -28.59 -8.14 -30.12
C GLU A 71 -28.15 -9.00 -31.31
N THR A 72 -26.99 -9.65 -31.15
CA THR A 72 -26.48 -10.62 -32.10
C THR A 72 -26.04 -11.89 -31.37
N ALA A 73 -26.15 -13.03 -32.04
CA ALA A 73 -25.57 -14.26 -31.52
C ALA A 73 -24.04 -14.19 -31.50
N GLY A 74 -23.40 -13.46 -32.44
CA GLY A 74 -21.96 -13.28 -32.54
C GLY A 74 -21.55 -12.78 -33.93
N LEU A 75 -20.29 -12.38 -34.09
CA LEU A 75 -19.74 -11.89 -35.36
C LEU A 75 -18.67 -12.85 -35.90
N ASN A 76 -18.85 -13.30 -37.12
CA ASN A 76 -17.83 -14.03 -37.88
C ASN A 76 -17.48 -13.20 -39.12
N LEU A 77 -16.39 -12.43 -39.07
CA LEU A 77 -16.03 -11.51 -40.15
C LEU A 77 -15.43 -12.24 -41.34
N SER A 78 -15.89 -11.85 -42.50
CA SER A 78 -15.31 -12.21 -43.79
C SER A 78 -14.92 -10.99 -44.62
N LYS A 79 -14.94 -9.83 -43.98
CA LYS A 79 -14.74 -8.49 -44.57
C LYS A 79 -14.40 -7.51 -43.47
N ASP A 80 -13.76 -6.41 -43.82
CA ASP A 80 -13.61 -5.25 -42.94
C ASP A 80 -14.96 -4.59 -42.68
N LEU A 81 -15.22 -4.18 -41.46
CA LEU A 81 -16.51 -3.64 -41.06
C LEU A 81 -16.37 -2.54 -40.02
N THR A 82 -17.15 -1.49 -40.15
CA THR A 82 -17.39 -0.52 -39.11
C THR A 82 -18.81 -0.69 -38.56
N ILE A 83 -18.96 -0.76 -37.25
CA ILE A 83 -20.26 -0.71 -36.57
C ILE A 83 -20.32 0.61 -35.82
N ASP A 84 -21.16 1.54 -36.28
CA ASP A 84 -21.44 2.81 -35.60
C ASP A 84 -22.71 2.65 -34.77
N GLY A 85 -22.56 2.66 -33.45
CA GLY A 85 -23.71 2.53 -32.56
C GLY A 85 -24.62 3.74 -32.51
N GLY A 86 -24.12 4.93 -32.89
CA GLY A 86 -24.88 6.17 -32.69
C GLY A 86 -25.27 6.40 -31.21
N GLY A 87 -24.63 5.74 -30.28
CA GLY A 87 -24.95 5.70 -28.85
C GLY A 87 -25.82 4.53 -28.42
N ASN A 88 -26.32 3.71 -29.35
CA ASN A 88 -27.12 2.51 -29.04
C ASN A 88 -26.26 1.34 -28.52
N ALA A 89 -26.90 0.38 -27.86
CA ALA A 89 -26.28 -0.80 -27.34
C ALA A 89 -26.18 -1.95 -28.36
N LEU A 90 -25.10 -2.73 -28.31
CA LEU A 90 -24.94 -3.98 -29.03
C LEU A 90 -24.61 -5.11 -28.07
N LYS A 91 -25.51 -6.06 -27.92
CA LYS A 91 -25.33 -7.22 -27.02
C LYS A 91 -24.96 -8.47 -27.80
N PHE A 92 -23.89 -9.12 -27.38
CA PHE A 92 -23.52 -10.46 -27.85
C PHE A 92 -24.08 -11.50 -26.87
N SER A 93 -24.91 -12.44 -27.35
CA SER A 93 -25.70 -13.32 -26.48
C SER A 93 -25.26 -14.79 -26.43
N ASP A 94 -24.54 -15.25 -27.44
CA ASP A 94 -24.18 -16.69 -27.51
C ASP A 94 -22.70 -16.88 -27.91
N LYS A 95 -22.26 -16.21 -28.97
CA LYS A 95 -20.94 -16.36 -29.57
C LYS A 95 -20.19 -15.04 -29.52
N GLY A 96 -18.87 -15.13 -29.56
CA GLY A 96 -18.02 -13.96 -29.55
C GLY A 96 -17.77 -13.38 -30.97
N ILE A 97 -16.58 -12.82 -31.13
CA ILE A 97 -16.13 -12.17 -32.35
C ILE A 97 -14.96 -12.95 -32.93
N ALA A 98 -15.04 -13.33 -34.21
CA ALA A 98 -13.92 -13.88 -34.98
C ALA A 98 -13.56 -12.92 -36.12
N LEU A 99 -12.32 -12.43 -36.12
CA LEU A 99 -11.87 -11.37 -37.03
C LEU A 99 -11.24 -11.91 -38.34
N TRP A 100 -10.63 -13.08 -38.35
CA TRP A 100 -10.08 -13.80 -39.52
C TRP A 100 -9.26 -12.96 -40.50
N GLY A 101 -8.41 -12.07 -40.00
CA GLY A 101 -7.59 -11.21 -40.85
C GLY A 101 -8.28 -9.92 -41.28
N HIS A 102 -9.44 -9.63 -40.73
CA HIS A 102 -10.21 -8.43 -41.03
C HIS A 102 -10.14 -7.37 -39.95
N ALA A 103 -10.46 -6.14 -40.30
CA ALA A 103 -10.57 -5.02 -39.38
C ALA A 103 -12.03 -4.88 -38.91
N LEU A 104 -12.22 -4.82 -37.60
CA LEU A 104 -13.47 -4.41 -36.97
C LEU A 104 -13.28 -3.09 -36.25
N VAL A 105 -14.11 -2.11 -36.58
CA VAL A 105 -14.22 -0.84 -35.84
C VAL A 105 -15.55 -0.81 -35.11
N LEU A 106 -15.52 -0.74 -33.79
CA LEU A 106 -16.67 -0.41 -32.96
C LEU A 106 -16.61 1.07 -32.66
N LYS A 107 -17.57 1.83 -33.16
CA LYS A 107 -17.62 3.29 -33.07
C LYS A 107 -18.90 3.75 -32.37
N ASN A 108 -18.77 4.65 -31.39
CA ASN A 108 -19.92 5.21 -30.66
C ASN A 108 -20.94 4.17 -30.19
N VAL A 109 -20.53 2.97 -29.84
CA VAL A 109 -21.41 1.85 -29.47
C VAL A 109 -21.13 1.37 -28.04
N ASN A 110 -22.18 0.98 -27.33
CA ASN A 110 -22.09 0.32 -26.03
C ASN A 110 -22.20 -1.20 -26.22
N ALA A 111 -21.07 -1.84 -26.51
CA ALA A 111 -21.02 -3.28 -26.75
C ALA A 111 -20.82 -4.07 -25.44
N SER A 112 -21.50 -5.21 -25.33
CA SER A 112 -21.39 -6.09 -24.14
C SER A 112 -21.41 -7.56 -24.50
N MET A 113 -20.58 -8.33 -23.77
CA MET A 113 -20.51 -9.80 -23.82
C MET A 113 -20.53 -10.32 -22.37
N ALA A 114 -21.56 -11.08 -21.98
CA ALA A 114 -21.66 -11.67 -20.67
C ALA A 114 -21.89 -13.18 -20.81
N GLY A 115 -21.00 -13.98 -20.20
CA GLY A 115 -21.07 -15.45 -20.29
C GLY A 115 -20.79 -16.01 -21.70
N VAL A 116 -20.34 -15.19 -22.64
CA VAL A 116 -20.03 -15.58 -24.02
C VAL A 116 -18.70 -16.33 -24.03
N GLY A 117 -18.76 -17.65 -24.14
CA GLY A 117 -17.66 -18.55 -23.83
C GLY A 117 -16.97 -19.20 -25.01
N SER A 118 -17.41 -19.01 -26.23
CA SER A 118 -16.71 -19.57 -27.38
C SER A 118 -17.01 -18.85 -28.67
N THR A 119 -15.96 -18.65 -29.50
CA THR A 119 -16.21 -18.44 -30.92
C THR A 119 -16.47 -19.80 -31.53
N PRO A 120 -17.62 -20.06 -32.15
CA PRO A 120 -18.00 -21.41 -32.56
C PRO A 120 -17.53 -21.78 -33.96
N TYR A 121 -16.53 -21.06 -34.46
CA TYR A 121 -16.29 -21.03 -35.90
C TYR A 121 -15.38 -22.13 -36.40
N THR A 122 -14.61 -22.79 -35.50
CA THR A 122 -13.92 -24.05 -35.78
C THR A 122 -13.74 -24.86 -34.49
N ALA A 123 -13.52 -26.17 -34.61
CA ALA A 123 -13.22 -27.04 -33.48
C ALA A 123 -11.90 -26.69 -32.77
N GLU A 124 -11.03 -25.91 -33.41
CA GLU A 124 -9.70 -25.53 -32.92
C GLU A 124 -9.70 -24.25 -32.11
N TRP A 125 -10.70 -23.38 -32.26
CA TRP A 125 -10.74 -22.02 -31.67
C TRP A 125 -11.90 -21.85 -30.68
N LYS A 126 -12.06 -22.77 -29.76
CA LYS A 126 -13.17 -22.81 -28.80
C LYS A 126 -12.94 -22.04 -27.50
N TRP A 127 -11.75 -21.47 -27.31
CA TRP A 127 -11.32 -21.02 -25.98
C TRP A 127 -11.19 -19.50 -25.85
N MET A 128 -11.90 -18.75 -26.64
CA MET A 128 -11.83 -17.28 -26.62
C MET A 128 -13.17 -16.63 -26.98
N SER A 129 -13.45 -15.51 -26.32
CA SER A 129 -14.61 -14.69 -26.66
C SER A 129 -14.36 -13.79 -27.90
N VAL A 130 -13.11 -13.33 -28.08
CA VAL A 130 -12.66 -12.63 -29.29
C VAL A 130 -11.42 -13.30 -29.84
N CYS A 131 -11.47 -13.70 -31.10
CA CYS A 131 -10.34 -14.29 -31.83
C CYS A 131 -9.81 -13.30 -32.88
N ALA A 132 -8.56 -12.87 -32.73
CA ALA A 132 -7.85 -12.11 -33.73
C ALA A 132 -6.80 -12.99 -34.40
N ASN A 133 -6.93 -13.25 -35.70
CA ASN A 133 -6.03 -14.11 -36.47
C ASN A 133 -5.59 -13.39 -37.74
N LYS A 134 -4.33 -13.54 -38.14
CA LYS A 134 -3.76 -13.06 -39.41
C LYS A 134 -3.99 -11.57 -39.69
N ASP A 135 -3.14 -10.70 -39.16
CA ASP A 135 -3.18 -9.26 -39.45
C ASP A 135 -4.51 -8.54 -39.08
N ALA A 136 -5.35 -9.19 -38.27
CA ALA A 136 -6.62 -8.65 -37.85
C ALA A 136 -6.48 -7.44 -36.91
N SER A 137 -7.47 -6.57 -36.89
CA SER A 137 -7.52 -5.48 -35.93
C SER A 137 -8.90 -5.30 -35.32
N LEU A 138 -8.92 -5.04 -33.99
CA LEU A 138 -10.08 -4.56 -33.26
C LEU A 138 -9.81 -3.11 -32.85
N THR A 139 -10.67 -2.21 -33.26
CA THR A 139 -10.60 -0.79 -32.88
C THR A 139 -11.87 -0.38 -32.17
N LEU A 140 -11.72 0.19 -30.98
CA LEU A 140 -12.77 0.91 -30.28
C LEU A 140 -12.55 2.41 -30.51
N ASP A 141 -13.54 3.11 -31.03
CA ASP A 141 -13.49 4.53 -31.36
C ASP A 141 -14.66 5.27 -30.70
N GLY A 142 -14.43 5.89 -29.57
CA GLY A 142 -15.50 6.46 -28.75
C GLY A 142 -16.50 5.41 -28.24
N ALA A 143 -16.11 4.14 -28.20
CA ALA A 143 -16.98 3.01 -27.90
C ALA A 143 -16.66 2.38 -26.55
N THR A 144 -17.64 1.75 -25.94
CA THR A 144 -17.44 0.89 -24.77
C THR A 144 -17.59 -0.57 -25.18
N LEU A 145 -16.65 -1.42 -24.73
CA LEU A 145 -16.78 -2.87 -24.80
C LEU A 145 -16.59 -3.45 -23.40
N THR A 146 -17.64 -4.06 -22.86
CA THR A 146 -17.60 -4.77 -21.59
C THR A 146 -17.67 -6.27 -21.84
N MET A 147 -16.68 -7.00 -21.36
CA MET A 147 -16.58 -8.45 -21.44
C MET A 147 -16.58 -9.04 -20.04
N ASP A 148 -17.58 -9.84 -19.71
CA ASP A 148 -17.72 -10.51 -18.41
C ASP A 148 -17.68 -12.03 -18.60
N GLY A 149 -16.60 -12.65 -18.11
CA GLY A 149 -16.39 -14.08 -18.19
C GLY A 149 -17.20 -14.92 -17.18
N THR A 150 -18.07 -14.30 -16.37
CA THR A 150 -18.92 -15.04 -15.43
C THR A 150 -19.77 -16.06 -16.17
N GLY A 151 -19.65 -17.33 -15.80
CA GLY A 151 -20.38 -18.44 -16.44
C GLY A 151 -19.68 -19.04 -17.68
N THR A 152 -18.55 -18.48 -18.15
CA THR A 152 -17.75 -19.10 -19.21
C THR A 152 -17.05 -20.37 -18.70
N ALA A 153 -16.67 -21.26 -19.62
CA ALA A 153 -15.85 -22.42 -19.30
C ALA A 153 -14.48 -21.97 -18.74
N SER A 154 -13.84 -22.83 -17.95
CA SER A 154 -12.59 -22.50 -17.23
C SER A 154 -11.38 -22.28 -18.11
N ASN A 155 -11.45 -22.63 -19.39
CA ASN A 155 -10.37 -22.51 -20.37
C ASN A 155 -10.59 -21.36 -21.38
N VAL A 156 -11.55 -20.45 -21.13
CA VAL A 156 -11.86 -19.36 -22.07
C VAL A 156 -11.05 -18.12 -21.75
N HIS A 157 -10.31 -17.60 -22.73
CA HIS A 157 -9.66 -16.30 -22.75
C HIS A 157 -10.63 -15.22 -23.25
N ALA A 158 -10.42 -13.97 -22.86
CA ALA A 158 -11.28 -12.91 -23.36
C ALA A 158 -10.91 -12.54 -24.82
N ILE A 159 -9.69 -12.10 -25.07
CA ILE A 159 -9.19 -11.76 -26.41
C ILE A 159 -7.91 -12.56 -26.69
N TYR A 160 -7.90 -13.26 -27.80
CA TYR A 160 -6.79 -14.12 -28.20
C TYR A 160 -6.18 -13.65 -29.53
N PHE A 161 -4.87 -13.47 -29.56
CA PHE A 161 -4.11 -12.97 -30.70
C PHE A 161 -3.23 -14.06 -31.30
N CYS A 162 -3.30 -14.26 -32.61
CA CYS A 162 -2.58 -15.33 -33.29
C CYS A 162 -1.41 -14.87 -34.15
N SER A 163 -1.40 -13.71 -34.77
CA SER A 163 -0.29 -13.12 -35.52
C SER A 163 -0.59 -11.72 -36.02
N ASN A 164 0.39 -10.80 -35.93
CA ASN A 164 0.34 -9.42 -36.42
C ASN A 164 -0.94 -8.63 -36.05
N ASN A 165 -1.52 -8.91 -34.91
CA ASN A 165 -2.81 -8.33 -34.57
C ASN A 165 -2.68 -6.99 -33.86
N LYS A 166 -3.74 -6.19 -33.95
CA LYS A 166 -3.80 -4.88 -33.30
C LYS A 166 -5.08 -4.73 -32.51
N LEU A 167 -4.94 -4.20 -31.29
CA LEU A 167 -6.04 -3.68 -30.48
C LEU A 167 -5.83 -2.18 -30.31
N ASN A 168 -6.80 -1.37 -30.74
CA ASN A 168 -6.71 0.08 -30.63
C ASN A 168 -7.89 0.61 -29.83
N LEU A 169 -7.60 1.35 -28.78
CA LEU A 169 -8.57 2.11 -27.99
C LEU A 169 -8.29 3.59 -28.17
N LYS A 170 -9.24 4.35 -28.72
CA LYS A 170 -9.06 5.76 -29.02
C LYS A 170 -10.33 6.58 -28.76
N ASN A 171 -10.16 7.89 -28.68
CA ASN A 171 -11.25 8.85 -28.53
C ASN A 171 -12.16 8.61 -27.32
N GLY A 172 -11.56 8.29 -26.16
CA GLY A 172 -12.32 8.06 -24.92
C GLY A 172 -13.04 6.70 -24.86
N SER A 173 -12.63 5.74 -25.69
CA SER A 173 -13.16 4.38 -25.63
C SER A 173 -12.86 3.71 -24.30
N ASN A 174 -13.70 2.76 -23.91
CA ASN A 174 -13.52 1.98 -22.68
C ASN A 174 -13.57 0.48 -22.98
N LEU A 175 -12.49 -0.23 -22.65
CA LEU A 175 -12.46 -1.69 -22.67
C LEU A 175 -12.37 -2.21 -21.24
N THR A 176 -13.39 -2.95 -20.81
CA THR A 176 -13.43 -3.63 -19.51
C THR A 176 -13.54 -5.13 -19.71
N ILE A 177 -12.58 -5.88 -19.21
CA ILE A 177 -12.54 -7.34 -19.22
C ILE A 177 -12.50 -7.83 -17.78
N LYS A 178 -13.42 -8.69 -17.40
CA LYS A 178 -13.48 -9.16 -16.01
C LYS A 178 -13.95 -10.61 -15.88
N ASN A 179 -13.57 -11.24 -14.76
CA ASN A 179 -14.03 -12.55 -14.32
C ASN A 179 -13.68 -13.72 -15.26
N TYR A 180 -12.71 -13.56 -16.14
CA TYR A 180 -12.23 -14.67 -16.96
C TYR A 180 -11.27 -15.56 -16.16
N LYS A 181 -11.51 -16.86 -16.16
CA LYS A 181 -10.62 -17.84 -15.52
C LYS A 181 -9.31 -18.06 -16.27
N GLN A 182 -9.20 -17.53 -17.48
CA GLN A 182 -7.99 -17.39 -18.26
C GLN A 182 -7.66 -15.91 -18.47
N ASP A 183 -6.75 -15.61 -19.39
CA ASP A 183 -6.19 -14.28 -19.58
C ASP A 183 -7.17 -13.31 -20.24
N ALA A 184 -7.05 -12.04 -19.87
CA ALA A 184 -7.77 -10.98 -20.55
C ALA A 184 -7.26 -10.79 -21.98
N LEU A 185 -5.93 -10.68 -22.16
CA LEU A 185 -5.26 -10.65 -23.44
C LEU A 185 -4.20 -11.77 -23.48
N GLU A 186 -4.32 -12.66 -24.45
CA GLU A 186 -3.42 -13.81 -24.65
C GLU A 186 -2.84 -13.79 -26.04
N TRP A 187 -1.58 -14.24 -26.15
CA TRP A 187 -0.84 -14.42 -27.39
C TRP A 187 -0.39 -15.88 -27.56
N ASP A 188 -0.54 -16.44 -28.74
CA ASP A 188 -0.30 -17.86 -29.01
C ASP A 188 1.16 -18.26 -29.29
N GLY A 189 2.10 -17.31 -29.28
CA GLY A 189 3.51 -17.58 -29.51
C GLY A 189 3.96 -17.53 -30.97
N GLY A 190 3.11 -17.13 -31.92
CA GLY A 190 3.46 -16.99 -33.32
C GLY A 190 4.46 -15.87 -33.64
N ASP A 191 5.07 -15.88 -34.80
CA ASP A 191 5.96 -14.84 -35.29
C ASP A 191 5.13 -13.62 -35.75
N GLY A 192 5.24 -12.49 -35.07
CA GLY A 192 4.55 -11.26 -35.47
C GLY A 192 4.49 -10.19 -34.38
N GLY A 193 4.26 -8.96 -34.81
CA GLY A 193 4.08 -7.83 -33.91
C GLY A 193 2.67 -7.80 -33.35
N TYR A 194 2.53 -7.78 -32.05
CA TYR A 194 1.22 -7.66 -31.38
C TYR A 194 1.16 -6.30 -30.70
N ASN A 195 0.32 -5.40 -31.21
CA ASN A 195 0.25 -4.05 -30.73
C ASN A 195 -1.06 -3.79 -30.00
N VAL A 196 -0.94 -3.26 -28.80
CA VAL A 196 -2.05 -2.76 -27.99
C VAL A 196 -1.85 -1.26 -27.81
N ASN A 197 -2.68 -0.45 -28.47
CA ASN A 197 -2.61 0.99 -28.41
C ASN A 197 -3.80 1.52 -27.60
N ILE A 198 -3.53 2.21 -26.52
CA ILE A 198 -4.52 2.77 -25.58
C ILE A 198 -4.27 4.27 -25.51
N GLU A 199 -5.11 5.05 -26.21
CA GLU A 199 -4.82 6.44 -26.52
C GLU A 199 -5.98 7.37 -26.17
N THR A 200 -5.65 8.64 -25.99
CA THR A 200 -6.61 9.74 -25.95
C THR A 200 -7.73 9.56 -24.92
N GLY A 201 -7.34 9.32 -23.66
CA GLY A 201 -8.29 9.19 -22.55
C GLY A 201 -9.11 7.89 -22.55
N SER A 202 -8.64 6.87 -23.26
CA SER A 202 -9.31 5.57 -23.37
C SER A 202 -8.84 4.62 -22.27
N PRO A 203 -9.65 4.26 -21.26
CA PRO A 203 -9.24 3.31 -20.24
C PRO A 203 -9.31 1.86 -20.73
N TYR A 204 -8.35 1.06 -20.23
CA TYR A 204 -8.39 -0.39 -20.24
C TYR A 204 -8.41 -0.92 -18.82
N THR A 205 -9.32 -1.84 -18.52
CA THR A 205 -9.41 -2.50 -17.23
C THR A 205 -9.48 -4.02 -17.41
N SER A 206 -8.58 -4.74 -16.73
CA SER A 206 -8.66 -6.18 -16.50
C SER A 206 -8.79 -6.43 -15.01
N ASP A 207 -9.87 -7.10 -14.60
CA ASP A 207 -10.17 -7.34 -13.19
C ASP A 207 -10.62 -8.79 -12.97
N HIS A 208 -10.06 -9.46 -11.96
CA HIS A 208 -10.36 -10.86 -11.64
C HIS A 208 -10.21 -11.83 -12.83
N CYS A 209 -9.25 -11.58 -13.72
CA CYS A 209 -8.82 -12.52 -14.76
C CYS A 209 -7.62 -13.37 -14.26
N ARG A 210 -7.21 -14.39 -15.00
CA ARG A 210 -5.96 -15.11 -14.68
C ARG A 210 -4.77 -14.16 -14.80
N SER A 211 -4.64 -13.47 -15.92
CA SER A 211 -3.66 -12.41 -16.14
C SER A 211 -4.25 -11.30 -17.03
N GLY A 212 -3.68 -10.10 -16.94
CA GLY A 212 -4.10 -8.98 -17.79
C GLY A 212 -3.53 -9.05 -19.18
N PHE A 213 -2.21 -9.33 -19.27
CA PHE A 213 -1.47 -9.49 -20.52
C PHE A 213 -0.58 -10.74 -20.42
N THR A 214 -0.75 -11.68 -21.32
CA THR A 214 0.13 -12.86 -21.42
C THR A 214 0.74 -12.94 -22.82
N GLY A 215 2.06 -12.77 -22.89
CA GLY A 215 2.82 -12.79 -24.13
C GLY A 215 3.57 -11.48 -24.42
N THR A 216 4.28 -11.44 -25.57
CA THR A 216 5.16 -10.33 -25.95
C THR A 216 4.43 -9.22 -26.71
N PHE A 217 3.40 -8.64 -26.13
CA PHE A 217 2.73 -7.45 -26.69
C PHE A 217 3.66 -6.23 -26.67
N VAL A 218 3.50 -5.34 -27.63
CA VAL A 218 3.96 -3.96 -27.55
C VAL A 218 2.75 -3.10 -27.12
N VAL A 219 2.74 -2.71 -25.86
CA VAL A 219 1.63 -1.94 -25.25
C VAL A 219 2.03 -0.49 -25.20
N THR A 220 1.30 0.37 -25.89
CA THR A 220 1.44 1.82 -25.83
C THR A 220 0.27 2.39 -25.04
N VAL A 221 0.57 3.15 -23.97
CA VAL A 221 -0.43 3.88 -23.19
C VAL A 221 -0.12 5.36 -23.30
N ASP A 222 -0.97 6.10 -24.00
CA ASP A 222 -0.78 7.52 -24.29
C ASP A 222 -1.97 8.36 -23.80
N LYS A 223 -1.75 9.25 -22.85
CA LYS A 223 -2.79 10.07 -22.20
C LYS A 223 -3.99 9.24 -21.75
N SER A 224 -3.73 8.09 -21.16
CA SER A 224 -4.75 7.07 -20.91
C SER A 224 -4.54 6.35 -19.59
N LYS A 225 -5.46 5.46 -19.25
CA LYS A 225 -5.42 4.71 -18.02
C LYS A 225 -5.46 3.21 -18.27
N VAL A 226 -4.60 2.47 -17.57
CA VAL A 226 -4.62 1.00 -17.56
C VAL A 226 -4.74 0.53 -16.10
N ASN A 227 -5.72 -0.34 -15.84
CA ASN A 227 -5.84 -1.05 -14.56
C ASN A 227 -5.82 -2.55 -14.83
N VAL A 228 -4.86 -3.24 -14.26
CA VAL A 228 -4.80 -4.70 -14.25
C VAL A 228 -4.70 -5.15 -12.81
N VAL A 229 -5.84 -5.50 -12.26
CA VAL A 229 -5.99 -5.69 -10.82
C VAL A 229 -6.62 -7.04 -10.48
N ASN A 230 -6.29 -7.53 -9.29
CA ASN A 230 -6.89 -8.75 -8.73
C ASN A 230 -6.78 -9.98 -9.64
N SER A 231 -5.77 -10.04 -10.51
CA SER A 231 -5.52 -11.24 -11.33
C SER A 231 -5.15 -12.41 -10.42
N THR A 232 -5.60 -13.61 -10.75
CA THR A 232 -5.20 -14.81 -9.99
C THR A 232 -3.77 -15.27 -10.28
N GLY A 233 -3.19 -14.82 -11.39
CA GLY A 233 -1.80 -14.96 -11.81
C GLY A 233 -1.09 -13.61 -11.93
N ASN A 234 -0.40 -13.39 -13.03
CA ASN A 234 0.35 -12.15 -13.27
C ASN A 234 -0.56 -11.00 -13.73
N GLY A 235 -0.23 -9.79 -13.35
CA GLY A 235 -0.81 -8.63 -14.02
C GLY A 235 -0.36 -8.56 -15.49
N SER A 236 0.93 -8.72 -15.74
CA SER A 236 1.49 -8.88 -17.07
C SER A 236 2.60 -9.94 -17.08
N ASN A 237 2.83 -10.58 -18.23
CA ASN A 237 3.88 -11.56 -18.42
C ASN A 237 4.56 -11.41 -19.79
N GLY A 238 5.73 -10.74 -19.82
CA GLY A 238 6.63 -10.67 -20.97
C GLY A 238 6.38 -9.53 -21.97
N SER A 239 5.35 -8.72 -21.81
CA SER A 239 5.03 -7.62 -22.72
C SER A 239 6.02 -6.45 -22.62
N HIS A 240 6.12 -5.63 -23.68
CA HIS A 240 6.88 -4.38 -23.70
C HIS A 240 5.92 -3.20 -23.49
N PHE A 241 6.24 -2.30 -22.58
CA PHE A 241 5.37 -1.18 -22.25
C PHE A 241 6.01 0.18 -22.59
N ASN A 242 5.26 1.01 -23.30
CA ASN A 242 5.55 2.43 -23.55
C ASN A 242 4.43 3.28 -22.93
N ILE A 243 4.66 3.80 -21.74
CA ILE A 243 3.68 4.56 -20.94
C ILE A 243 4.08 6.02 -20.98
N LYS A 244 3.23 6.91 -21.51
CA LYS A 244 3.64 8.29 -21.77
C LYS A 244 2.52 9.33 -21.63
N ASN A 245 2.95 10.60 -21.58
CA ASN A 245 2.09 11.78 -21.70
C ASN A 245 1.00 11.90 -20.62
N GLY A 246 1.35 11.66 -19.35
CA GLY A 246 0.40 11.78 -18.23
C GLY A 246 -0.50 10.56 -18.04
N SER A 247 -0.10 9.42 -18.58
CA SER A 247 -0.82 8.16 -18.38
C SER A 247 -0.68 7.65 -16.94
N THR A 248 -1.69 6.91 -16.50
CA THR A 248 -1.67 6.21 -15.20
C THR A 248 -1.87 4.71 -15.42
N VAL A 249 -0.99 3.91 -14.83
CA VAL A 249 -1.02 2.45 -14.98
C VAL A 249 -0.94 1.80 -13.60
N ASP A 250 -1.86 0.89 -13.34
CA ASP A 250 -1.98 0.18 -12.07
C ASP A 250 -1.94 -1.34 -12.29
N PHE A 251 -0.98 -2.00 -11.64
CA PHE A 251 -0.81 -3.46 -11.61
C PHE A 251 -0.83 -3.97 -10.16
N SER A 252 -1.96 -3.84 -9.47
CA SER A 252 -2.06 -4.11 -8.04
C SER A 252 -2.95 -5.32 -7.70
N GLY A 253 -2.67 -5.95 -6.55
CA GLY A 253 -3.48 -7.05 -6.02
C GLY A 253 -3.39 -8.36 -6.81
N ASN A 254 -2.36 -8.54 -7.65
CA ASN A 254 -2.25 -9.73 -8.50
C ASN A 254 -1.66 -10.91 -7.73
N GLY A 255 -2.15 -12.11 -8.00
CA GLY A 255 -1.79 -13.36 -7.34
C GLY A 255 -0.39 -13.90 -7.67
N SER A 256 0.37 -13.19 -8.53
CA SER A 256 1.77 -13.47 -8.85
C SER A 256 2.53 -12.14 -8.99
N HIS A 257 3.22 -11.91 -10.11
CA HIS A 257 3.88 -10.64 -10.38
C HIS A 257 2.88 -9.56 -10.80
N GLY A 258 3.11 -8.32 -10.38
CA GLY A 258 2.33 -7.19 -10.86
C GLY A 258 2.62 -6.91 -12.33
N LEU A 259 3.65 -6.11 -12.61
CA LEU A 259 4.11 -5.82 -13.96
C LEU A 259 5.37 -6.63 -14.29
N SER A 260 5.24 -7.66 -15.12
CA SER A 260 6.37 -8.38 -15.70
C SER A 260 6.55 -7.96 -17.16
N ALA A 261 7.63 -7.25 -17.45
CA ALA A 261 7.89 -6.65 -18.75
C ALA A 261 9.18 -7.17 -19.41
N GLY A 262 9.22 -7.18 -20.75
CA GLY A 262 10.44 -7.25 -21.53
C GLY A 262 11.21 -5.93 -21.42
N ASN A 263 10.69 -4.86 -22.04
CA ASN A 263 11.15 -3.49 -21.86
C ASN A 263 10.06 -2.64 -21.18
N LEU A 264 10.47 -1.61 -20.45
CA LEU A 264 9.56 -0.71 -19.74
C LEU A 264 10.01 0.75 -19.90
N THR A 265 9.27 1.53 -20.67
CA THR A 265 9.49 2.97 -20.79
C THR A 265 8.34 3.70 -20.10
N ILE A 266 8.67 4.61 -19.18
CA ILE A 266 7.71 5.47 -18.50
C ILE A 266 8.15 6.92 -18.73
N ASP A 267 7.33 7.70 -19.42
CA ASP A 267 7.60 9.09 -19.75
C ASP A 267 6.45 9.99 -19.28
N ASN A 268 6.76 10.93 -18.40
CA ASN A 268 5.79 11.84 -17.80
C ASN A 268 4.49 11.13 -17.34
N SER A 269 4.63 10.04 -16.62
CA SER A 269 3.51 9.13 -16.31
C SER A 269 3.68 8.47 -14.93
N THR A 270 2.60 7.89 -14.44
CA THR A 270 2.57 7.20 -13.14
C THR A 270 2.34 5.71 -13.32
N VAL A 271 3.15 4.91 -12.64
CA VAL A 271 2.99 3.45 -12.53
C VAL A 271 2.89 3.04 -11.07
N THR A 272 1.89 2.25 -10.75
CA THR A 272 1.64 1.70 -9.42
C THR A 272 1.65 0.17 -9.47
N ALA A 273 2.31 -0.47 -8.50
CA ALA A 273 2.29 -1.92 -8.32
C ALA A 273 2.25 -2.26 -6.83
N LYS A 274 1.04 -2.49 -6.29
CA LYS A 274 0.82 -2.70 -4.85
C LYS A 274 0.23 -4.06 -4.57
N ASP A 275 0.56 -4.60 -3.39
CA ASP A 275 -0.06 -5.81 -2.83
C ASP A 275 0.03 -7.05 -3.72
N ASN A 276 1.02 -7.12 -4.61
CA ASN A 276 1.23 -8.29 -5.47
C ASN A 276 1.84 -9.45 -4.68
N ALA A 277 1.49 -10.68 -5.07
CA ALA A 277 1.89 -11.85 -4.29
C ALA A 277 3.37 -12.23 -4.42
N LEU A 278 4.07 -11.88 -5.52
CA LEU A 278 5.46 -12.28 -5.72
C LEU A 278 6.42 -11.10 -5.93
N THR A 279 6.31 -10.36 -7.02
CA THR A 279 7.17 -9.22 -7.34
C THR A 279 6.29 -8.08 -7.85
N GLY A 280 6.55 -6.86 -7.39
CA GLY A 280 5.80 -5.69 -7.85
C GLY A 280 6.05 -5.39 -9.31
N ILE A 281 7.28 -5.01 -9.66
CA ILE A 281 7.73 -4.77 -11.04
C ILE A 281 8.96 -5.62 -11.33
N ILE A 282 8.94 -6.35 -12.44
CA ILE A 282 10.08 -7.12 -12.94
C ILE A 282 10.25 -6.87 -14.43
N PHE A 283 11.49 -6.67 -14.91
CA PHE A 283 11.77 -6.57 -16.33
C PHE A 283 13.10 -7.21 -16.70
N THR A 284 13.18 -7.66 -17.95
CA THR A 284 14.29 -8.49 -18.45
C THR A 284 15.15 -7.79 -19.49
N GLY A 285 14.73 -6.62 -19.95
CA GLY A 285 15.40 -5.80 -20.95
C GLY A 285 15.67 -4.40 -20.42
N LYS A 286 15.39 -3.39 -21.23
CA LYS A 286 15.66 -2.00 -20.89
C LYS A 286 14.49 -1.34 -20.15
N GLY A 287 14.78 -0.72 -19.00
CA GLY A 287 13.92 0.22 -18.29
C GLY A 287 14.36 1.67 -18.54
N GLU A 288 13.45 2.55 -18.91
CA GLU A 288 13.70 4.00 -19.05
C GLU A 288 12.61 4.78 -18.34
N PHE A 289 12.96 5.52 -17.30
CA PHE A 289 12.04 6.35 -16.53
C PHE A 289 12.41 7.83 -16.71
N LYS A 290 11.49 8.59 -17.31
CA LYS A 290 11.66 10.01 -17.62
C LYS A 290 10.48 10.79 -17.04
N SER A 291 10.76 11.69 -16.11
CA SER A 291 9.71 12.41 -15.38
C SER A 291 8.63 11.46 -14.84
N ALA A 292 9.04 10.26 -14.45
CA ALA A 292 8.17 9.17 -14.06
C ALA A 292 7.87 9.22 -12.55
N ASN A 293 6.66 8.76 -12.19
CA ASN A 293 6.30 8.51 -10.79
C ASN A 293 5.99 7.01 -10.64
N VAL A 294 6.89 6.28 -9.98
CA VAL A 294 6.76 4.82 -9.80
C VAL A 294 6.58 4.50 -8.33
N GLN A 295 5.50 3.78 -8.00
CA GLN A 295 5.15 3.42 -6.62
C GLN A 295 4.97 1.91 -6.50
N ILE A 296 5.75 1.28 -5.62
CA ILE A 296 5.74 -0.16 -5.40
C ILE A 296 5.66 -0.42 -3.90
N SER A 297 4.65 -1.16 -3.45
CA SER A 297 4.51 -1.46 -2.02
C SER A 297 3.69 -2.73 -1.76
N GLY A 298 3.81 -3.27 -0.54
CA GLY A 298 2.98 -4.38 -0.07
C GLY A 298 3.22 -5.71 -0.79
N THR A 299 4.30 -5.85 -1.58
CA THR A 299 4.66 -7.10 -2.23
C THR A 299 4.97 -8.17 -1.20
N LYS A 300 4.36 -9.35 -1.31
CA LYS A 300 4.47 -10.41 -0.29
C LYS A 300 5.68 -11.32 -0.50
N GLY A 301 5.86 -11.84 -1.71
CA GLY A 301 6.95 -12.74 -2.08
C GLY A 301 6.90 -14.11 -1.39
N THR A 302 7.50 -15.10 -2.00
CA THR A 302 7.67 -16.45 -1.42
C THR A 302 9.05 -17.05 -1.73
N SER A 303 9.87 -16.32 -2.45
CA SER A 303 11.18 -16.78 -2.92
C SER A 303 12.22 -15.65 -2.81
N TYR A 304 13.47 -16.03 -2.60
CA TYR A 304 14.59 -15.11 -2.40
C TYR A 304 14.84 -14.13 -3.57
N TRP A 305 14.33 -14.41 -4.74
CA TRP A 305 14.42 -13.52 -5.90
C TRP A 305 13.21 -12.61 -6.07
N ASN A 306 12.18 -12.73 -5.21
CA ASN A 306 11.08 -11.78 -5.23
C ASN A 306 11.53 -10.45 -4.65
N ALA A 307 11.00 -9.36 -5.20
CA ALA A 307 11.36 -8.02 -4.78
C ALA A 307 10.21 -7.04 -5.04
N GLY A 308 10.27 -5.88 -4.45
CA GLY A 308 9.44 -4.77 -4.90
C GLY A 308 9.69 -4.50 -6.38
N MET A 309 10.94 -4.20 -6.76
CA MET A 309 11.41 -4.09 -8.15
C MET A 309 12.58 -5.02 -8.41
N ARG A 310 12.57 -5.73 -9.53
CA ARG A 310 13.65 -6.63 -9.93
C ARG A 310 14.10 -6.40 -11.38
N LEU A 311 15.40 -6.25 -11.58
CA LEU A 311 16.06 -6.33 -12.88
C LEU A 311 16.52 -7.78 -13.09
N MET A 312 15.79 -8.51 -13.93
CA MET A 312 16.02 -9.94 -14.13
C MET A 312 16.81 -10.20 -15.42
N LYS A 313 17.94 -10.78 -15.33
CA LYS A 313 18.93 -11.15 -16.38
C LYS A 313 20.12 -10.18 -16.46
N ALA A 314 21.25 -10.75 -16.89
CA ALA A 314 22.55 -10.09 -16.95
C ALA A 314 22.62 -8.80 -17.79
N ASN A 315 21.71 -8.60 -18.73
CA ASN A 315 21.71 -7.40 -19.59
C ASN A 315 20.50 -6.49 -19.32
N ALA A 316 19.75 -6.75 -18.24
CA ALA A 316 18.69 -5.84 -17.85
C ALA A 316 19.30 -4.52 -17.39
N SER A 317 18.74 -3.41 -17.86
CA SER A 317 19.20 -2.08 -17.47
C SER A 317 18.05 -1.18 -17.08
N LEU A 318 18.31 -0.26 -16.15
CA LEU A 318 17.37 0.77 -15.73
C LEU A 318 18.07 2.13 -15.73
N ASP A 319 17.52 3.06 -16.47
CA ASP A 319 17.92 4.46 -16.48
C ASP A 319 16.78 5.33 -15.94
N VAL A 320 17.02 6.04 -14.84
CA VAL A 320 16.07 6.93 -14.18
C VAL A 320 16.58 8.35 -14.24
N ASP A 321 15.83 9.26 -14.83
CA ASP A 321 16.24 10.66 -14.96
C ASP A 321 16.07 11.47 -13.66
N ALA A 322 16.62 12.68 -13.65
CA ALA A 322 16.61 13.58 -12.51
C ALA A 322 15.21 14.07 -12.08
N ALA A 323 14.23 14.02 -12.97
CA ALA A 323 12.86 14.49 -12.69
C ALA A 323 11.95 13.38 -12.16
N SER A 324 12.43 12.14 -12.14
CA SER A 324 11.64 10.99 -11.74
C SER A 324 11.60 10.78 -10.23
N THR A 325 10.50 10.20 -9.77
CA THR A 325 10.32 9.73 -8.39
C THR A 325 10.06 8.23 -8.40
N VAL A 326 10.84 7.48 -7.63
CA VAL A 326 10.69 6.03 -7.45
C VAL A 326 10.58 5.73 -5.96
N SER A 327 9.47 5.11 -5.56
CA SER A 327 9.19 4.72 -4.18
C SER A 327 8.96 3.21 -4.11
N ILE A 328 9.75 2.53 -3.29
CA ILE A 328 9.69 1.08 -3.08
C ILE A 328 9.62 0.85 -1.58
N THR A 329 8.40 0.67 -1.05
CA THR A 329 8.18 0.71 0.39
C THR A 329 7.33 -0.45 0.90
N ASP A 330 7.56 -0.82 2.16
CA ASP A 330 6.69 -1.74 2.90
C ASP A 330 6.47 -3.10 2.22
N ASN A 331 7.44 -3.55 1.41
CA ASN A 331 7.38 -4.88 0.81
C ASN A 331 7.88 -5.94 1.80
N LYS A 332 7.29 -7.14 1.77
CA LYS A 332 7.73 -8.28 2.59
C LYS A 332 8.84 -9.09 1.90
N VAL A 333 9.63 -8.43 1.10
CA VAL A 333 10.76 -8.92 0.30
C VAL A 333 11.76 -7.78 0.14
N THR A 334 12.92 -8.06 -0.45
CA THR A 334 13.88 -7.03 -0.87
C THR A 334 13.19 -5.91 -1.67
N GLY A 335 13.49 -4.66 -1.37
CA GLY A 335 12.94 -3.52 -2.11
C GLY A 335 13.37 -3.54 -3.57
N LEU A 336 14.66 -3.35 -3.85
CA LEU A 336 15.26 -3.35 -5.19
C LEU A 336 16.26 -4.50 -5.33
N TYR A 337 16.06 -5.36 -6.31
CA TYR A 337 16.92 -6.52 -6.58
C TYR A 337 17.53 -6.47 -8.00
N LEU A 338 18.85 -6.46 -8.07
CA LEU A 338 19.61 -6.49 -9.32
C LEU A 338 20.22 -7.88 -9.52
N ASP A 339 19.78 -8.63 -10.53
CA ASP A 339 20.40 -9.90 -10.93
C ASP A 339 21.84 -9.66 -11.43
N GLY A 340 22.67 -10.67 -11.35
CA GLY A 340 24.07 -10.59 -11.78
C GLY A 340 24.22 -10.09 -13.21
N GLY A 341 25.06 -9.08 -13.37
CA GLY A 341 25.34 -8.43 -14.66
C GLY A 341 24.27 -7.41 -15.11
N SER A 342 23.26 -7.14 -14.32
CA SER A 342 22.31 -6.05 -14.59
C SER A 342 22.82 -4.70 -14.11
N HIS A 343 22.24 -3.61 -14.62
CA HIS A 343 22.70 -2.26 -14.33
C HIS A 343 21.52 -1.35 -14.02
N ALA A 344 21.62 -0.55 -12.96
CA ALA A 344 20.67 0.50 -12.66
C ALA A 344 21.36 1.83 -12.40
N THR A 345 20.87 2.89 -13.03
CA THR A 345 21.37 4.25 -12.86
C THR A 345 20.22 5.17 -12.51
N PHE A 346 20.31 5.78 -11.35
CA PHE A 346 19.45 6.88 -10.94
C PHE A 346 20.26 8.17 -11.07
N ALA A 347 19.82 9.06 -11.93
CA ALA A 347 20.50 10.32 -12.18
C ALA A 347 20.50 11.20 -10.91
N GLU A 348 21.51 12.05 -10.79
CA GLU A 348 21.53 13.07 -9.74
C GLU A 348 20.28 13.96 -9.84
N GLY A 349 19.57 14.14 -8.72
CA GLY A 349 18.28 14.81 -8.66
C GLY A 349 17.05 13.88 -8.71
N ALA A 350 17.21 12.62 -9.12
CA ALA A 350 16.13 11.63 -9.00
C ALA A 350 15.75 11.43 -7.52
N LYS A 351 14.45 11.32 -7.26
CA LYS A 351 13.95 11.04 -5.90
C LYS A 351 13.76 9.53 -5.76
N LEU A 352 14.68 8.88 -5.07
CA LEU A 352 14.60 7.46 -4.77
C LEU A 352 14.34 7.25 -3.29
N THR A 353 13.28 6.51 -2.96
CA THR A 353 12.95 6.08 -1.59
C THR A 353 12.79 4.58 -1.55
N ILE A 354 13.58 3.90 -0.71
CA ILE A 354 13.52 2.46 -0.47
C ILE A 354 13.50 2.27 1.05
N THR A 355 12.32 2.07 1.64
CA THR A 355 12.16 2.04 3.10
C THR A 355 11.08 1.06 3.53
N GLY A 356 11.21 0.52 4.76
CA GLY A 356 10.21 -0.39 5.33
C GLY A 356 10.12 -1.76 4.65
N ASN A 357 11.11 -2.13 3.82
CA ASN A 357 11.11 -3.42 3.16
C ASN A 357 11.69 -4.49 4.09
N ASP A 358 11.08 -5.68 4.12
CA ASP A 358 11.42 -6.74 5.05
C ASP A 358 11.70 -8.05 4.30
N ALA A 359 12.98 -8.35 4.11
CA ALA A 359 13.46 -9.58 3.47
C ALA A 359 13.72 -10.72 4.49
N SER A 360 13.28 -10.58 5.73
CA SER A 360 13.54 -11.56 6.81
C SER A 360 12.65 -12.80 6.79
N GLN A 361 11.74 -12.94 5.82
CA GLN A 361 10.68 -13.95 5.84
C GLN A 361 11.19 -15.36 6.14
N GLU A 362 10.73 -15.93 7.25
CA GLU A 362 10.92 -17.34 7.62
C GLU A 362 10.28 -18.32 6.63
N ASN A 363 9.34 -17.85 5.81
CA ASN A 363 8.52 -18.63 4.89
C ASN A 363 9.07 -18.72 3.47
N CYS A 364 10.30 -18.28 3.24
CA CYS A 364 10.93 -18.47 1.94
C CYS A 364 11.15 -19.97 1.66
N SER A 365 10.42 -20.51 0.68
CA SER A 365 10.46 -21.95 0.32
C SER A 365 11.84 -22.43 -0.15
N THR A 366 12.75 -21.50 -0.42
CA THR A 366 14.14 -21.75 -0.81
C THR A 366 15.07 -20.97 0.13
N LYS A 367 15.30 -21.49 1.32
CA LYS A 367 16.27 -20.95 2.28
C LYS A 367 17.69 -21.08 1.68
N LYS A 368 18.12 -20.07 0.95
CA LYS A 368 19.53 -19.86 0.62
C LYS A 368 19.99 -18.59 1.31
N ASP A 369 21.22 -18.55 1.75
CA ASP A 369 21.79 -17.41 2.46
C ASP A 369 21.56 -16.07 1.74
N ALA A 370 21.65 -16.06 0.40
CA ALA A 370 21.37 -14.88 -0.43
C ALA A 370 19.89 -14.39 -0.35
N ALA A 371 18.99 -15.20 0.16
CA ALA A 371 17.57 -14.86 0.28
C ALA A 371 17.24 -13.99 1.48
N GLN A 372 18.19 -13.79 2.35
CA GLN A 372 18.01 -13.13 3.64
C GLN A 372 18.97 -11.95 3.81
N MET A 373 19.53 -11.48 2.70
CA MET A 373 20.44 -10.34 2.63
C MET A 373 19.87 -9.26 1.72
N GLY A 374 20.15 -8.01 2.02
CA GLY A 374 19.71 -6.86 1.24
C GLY A 374 18.22 -6.58 1.40
N GLY A 375 17.78 -6.14 2.57
CA GLY A 375 16.38 -5.80 2.83
C GLY A 375 15.89 -4.66 1.93
N GLY A 376 16.61 -3.56 1.90
CA GLY A 376 16.35 -2.45 0.97
C GLY A 376 16.82 -2.75 -0.44
N VAL A 377 18.11 -3.04 -0.61
CA VAL A 377 18.76 -3.21 -1.91
C VAL A 377 19.64 -4.45 -1.92
N MET A 378 19.50 -5.27 -2.94
CA MET A 378 20.38 -6.40 -3.23
C MET A 378 21.02 -6.26 -4.60
N VAL A 379 22.36 -6.20 -4.66
CA VAL A 379 23.15 -6.11 -5.89
C VAL A 379 23.98 -7.38 -6.05
N ARG A 380 23.63 -8.20 -7.04
CA ARG A 380 24.31 -9.48 -7.31
C ARG A 380 25.64 -9.27 -8.05
N SER A 381 26.47 -10.30 -8.06
CA SER A 381 27.79 -10.31 -8.72
C SER A 381 27.75 -9.74 -10.14
N ASN A 382 28.72 -8.91 -10.49
CA ASN A 382 28.83 -8.20 -11.76
C ASN A 382 27.68 -7.25 -12.11
N ALA A 383 26.76 -7.00 -11.19
CA ALA A 383 25.75 -5.95 -11.36
C ALA A 383 26.30 -4.59 -10.91
N SER A 384 25.70 -3.51 -11.40
CA SER A 384 26.07 -2.15 -10.97
C SER A 384 24.85 -1.32 -10.64
N LEU A 385 24.99 -0.49 -9.61
CA LEU A 385 23.97 0.45 -9.14
C LEU A 385 24.60 1.81 -8.91
N SER A 386 24.08 2.84 -9.58
CA SER A 386 24.43 4.24 -9.32
C SER A 386 23.25 4.93 -8.64
N LEU A 387 23.49 5.51 -7.47
CA LEU A 387 22.48 6.16 -6.64
C LEU A 387 22.72 7.68 -6.60
N PRO A 388 21.68 8.52 -6.63
CA PRO A 388 21.80 9.95 -6.42
C PRO A 388 22.12 10.26 -4.94
N ALA A 389 22.74 11.37 -4.66
CA ALA A 389 23.01 11.81 -3.30
C ALA A 389 21.73 12.00 -2.45
N SER A 390 20.59 12.21 -3.11
CA SER A 390 19.28 12.36 -2.48
C SER A 390 18.52 11.04 -2.28
N ALA A 391 19.14 9.88 -2.55
CA ALA A 391 18.49 8.59 -2.33
C ALA A 391 18.27 8.36 -0.83
N ARG A 392 17.06 7.93 -0.47
CA ARG A 392 16.73 7.48 0.87
C ARG A 392 16.60 5.95 0.86
N ILE A 393 17.52 5.27 1.56
CA ILE A 393 17.54 3.80 1.70
C ILE A 393 17.75 3.52 3.17
N ASP A 394 16.66 3.35 3.91
CA ASP A 394 16.67 3.22 5.37
C ASP A 394 15.48 2.39 5.88
N ASN A 395 15.52 2.02 7.15
CA ASN A 395 14.44 1.28 7.82
C ASN A 395 14.03 0.00 7.09
N ASN A 396 14.95 -0.63 6.37
CA ASN A 396 14.72 -1.93 5.77
C ASN A 396 15.28 -3.02 6.69
N HIS A 397 14.86 -4.25 6.50
CA HIS A 397 15.27 -5.37 7.31
C HIS A 397 15.65 -6.59 6.49
N ALA A 398 16.77 -7.22 6.86
CA ALA A 398 17.26 -8.48 6.32
C ALA A 398 17.62 -9.45 7.47
N ALA A 399 17.32 -10.73 7.31
CA ALA A 399 17.58 -11.70 8.39
C ALA A 399 19.06 -11.94 8.67
N LEU A 400 19.93 -11.82 7.67
CA LEU A 400 21.34 -12.19 7.80
C LEU A 400 22.33 -11.05 7.66
N ALA A 401 22.13 -10.14 6.72
CA ALA A 401 23.09 -9.07 6.44
C ALA A 401 22.53 -8.00 5.51
N GLY A 402 22.97 -6.76 5.66
CA GLY A 402 22.64 -5.64 4.80
C GLY A 402 21.18 -5.27 4.89
N ASP A 403 20.72 -4.84 6.05
CA ASP A 403 19.34 -4.38 6.22
C ASP A 403 18.95 -3.41 5.13
N ASP A 404 19.77 -2.41 4.85
CA ASP A 404 19.46 -1.42 3.84
C ASP A 404 20.10 -1.72 2.48
N LEU A 405 21.33 -2.22 2.47
CA LEU A 405 22.05 -2.49 1.23
C LEU A 405 22.98 -3.68 1.37
N CYS A 406 22.92 -4.59 0.40
CA CYS A 406 23.86 -5.69 0.27
C CYS A 406 24.39 -5.78 -1.17
N ALA A 407 25.71 -5.94 -1.32
CA ALA A 407 26.38 -6.17 -2.60
C ALA A 407 27.25 -7.41 -2.52
N GLU A 408 27.12 -8.29 -3.52
CA GLU A 408 27.98 -9.47 -3.65
C GLU A 408 29.34 -9.12 -4.25
N GLN A 409 30.21 -10.11 -4.29
CA GLN A 409 31.50 -10.01 -4.96
C GLN A 409 31.35 -9.48 -6.39
N ASP A 410 32.27 -8.62 -6.82
CA ASP A 410 32.32 -8.00 -8.16
C ASP A 410 31.09 -7.12 -8.51
N ALA A 411 30.18 -6.89 -7.57
CA ALA A 411 29.15 -5.87 -7.70
C ALA A 411 29.76 -4.46 -7.53
N LYS A 412 29.15 -3.47 -8.18
CA LYS A 412 29.59 -2.05 -8.07
C LYS A 412 28.45 -1.17 -7.64
N ILE A 413 28.70 -0.37 -6.62
CA ILE A 413 27.76 0.66 -6.16
C ILE A 413 28.48 1.99 -6.18
N SER A 414 27.84 3.01 -6.75
CA SER A 414 28.28 4.39 -6.65
C SER A 414 27.15 5.25 -6.09
N PHE A 415 27.51 6.12 -5.17
CA PHE A 415 26.64 7.14 -4.61
C PHE A 415 27.03 8.48 -5.20
N GLY A 416 26.12 9.35 -5.54
CA GLY A 416 26.27 10.66 -6.15
C GLY A 416 27.60 11.39 -5.94
N LYS A 417 27.71 12.66 -6.09
CA LYS A 417 28.98 13.36 -5.90
C LYS A 417 29.39 13.39 -4.44
N THR A 418 30.58 12.84 -4.12
CA THR A 418 31.25 13.10 -2.86
C THR A 418 31.52 14.58 -2.72
N VAL A 419 31.24 15.12 -1.53
CA VAL A 419 31.69 16.45 -1.12
C VAL A 419 33.11 16.34 -0.60
N GLU A 420 33.90 17.39 -0.83
CA GLU A 420 35.28 17.51 -0.38
C GLU A 420 35.50 16.91 1.03
N GLY A 421 36.38 15.91 1.11
CA GLY A 421 36.83 15.34 2.37
C GLY A 421 36.32 13.94 2.72
N ASP A 422 35.89 13.17 1.74
CA ASP A 422 35.50 11.74 1.92
C ASP A 422 34.38 11.47 2.95
N THR A 423 33.56 12.44 3.24
CA THR A 423 32.38 12.22 4.08
C THR A 423 31.24 11.81 3.22
N LEU A 424 30.57 10.69 3.54
CA LEU A 424 29.27 10.39 2.98
C LEU A 424 28.39 11.60 3.24
N THR A 425 28.19 12.40 2.21
CA THR A 425 27.13 13.39 2.31
C THR A 425 25.85 12.63 2.48
N ALA A 426 25.19 12.92 3.57
CA ALA A 426 23.90 12.39 3.90
C ALA A 426 23.04 12.22 2.65
N PHE A 427 22.42 11.06 2.49
CA PHE A 427 21.31 10.94 1.60
C PHE A 427 20.17 11.78 2.20
N THR A 428 20.01 12.98 1.70
CA THR A 428 19.01 13.91 2.22
C THR A 428 17.68 13.68 1.53
N GLY A 429 16.96 12.66 1.97
CA GLY A 429 15.58 12.45 1.52
C GLY A 429 14.59 12.80 2.62
N CYS A 430 13.57 13.60 2.32
CA CYS A 430 12.36 13.78 3.14
C CYS A 430 12.53 14.16 4.64
N GLY A 431 13.60 14.86 5.01
CA GLY A 431 13.77 15.42 6.35
C GLY A 431 14.65 14.62 7.32
N ASP A 432 14.83 13.33 7.10
CA ASP A 432 15.74 12.53 7.90
C ASP A 432 17.03 12.30 7.13
N ALA A 433 18.13 12.82 7.64
CA ALA A 433 19.44 12.63 7.03
C ALA A 433 20.02 11.29 7.42
N ILE A 434 20.45 10.49 6.45
CA ILE A 434 21.35 9.38 6.69
C ILE A 434 22.72 9.96 6.96
N THR A 435 23.23 9.80 8.17
CA THR A 435 24.49 10.41 8.62
C THR A 435 25.71 9.55 8.34
N GLY A 436 25.52 8.33 7.90
CA GLY A 436 26.58 7.38 7.58
C GLY A 436 26.05 5.98 7.37
N TRP A 437 26.95 5.00 7.36
CA TRP A 437 26.62 3.60 7.19
C TRP A 437 27.36 2.75 8.21
N PHE A 438 26.69 1.76 8.77
CA PHE A 438 27.29 0.73 9.61
C PHE A 438 27.60 -0.52 8.78
N ASP A 439 28.67 -1.23 9.15
CA ASP A 439 28.90 -2.59 8.67
C ASP A 439 27.80 -3.50 9.24
N ASP A 440 27.00 -4.07 8.36
CA ASP A 440 25.89 -4.95 8.69
C ASP A 440 26.11 -6.33 8.06
N SER A 441 27.36 -6.80 8.02
CA SER A 441 27.72 -8.15 7.59
C SER A 441 27.23 -9.22 8.57
N LYS A 442 27.24 -10.48 8.15
CA LYS A 442 26.79 -11.60 8.99
C LYS A 442 27.47 -11.68 10.36
N ASP A 443 28.75 -11.31 10.40
CA ASP A 443 29.60 -11.40 11.60
C ASP A 443 29.64 -10.08 12.38
N ALA A 444 29.14 -9.01 11.79
CA ALA A 444 29.20 -7.65 12.31
C ALA A 444 27.85 -6.94 12.10
N ARG A 445 26.79 -7.50 12.67
CA ARG A 445 25.48 -6.82 12.64
C ARG A 445 25.60 -5.45 13.29
N TRP A 446 25.00 -4.45 12.69
CA TRP A 446 25.11 -3.04 13.08
C TRP A 446 24.92 -2.81 14.60
N CYS A 447 24.04 -3.59 15.24
CA CYS A 447 23.80 -3.49 16.68
C CYS A 447 25.02 -3.85 17.55
N ALA A 448 26.06 -4.46 16.97
CA ALA A 448 27.30 -4.78 17.67
C ALA A 448 28.41 -3.75 17.44
N HIS A 449 28.22 -2.78 16.55
CA HIS A 449 29.29 -1.86 16.09
C HIS A 449 28.92 -0.38 16.19
N TRP A 450 27.97 -0.03 17.01
CA TRP A 450 27.70 1.37 17.32
C TRP A 450 28.88 2.09 17.99
N THR A 451 29.96 1.39 18.27
CA THR A 451 31.13 1.90 18.97
C THR A 451 32.00 2.84 18.13
N ASP A 452 31.86 2.85 16.82
CA ASP A 452 32.60 3.77 15.98
C ASP A 452 31.65 4.83 15.41
N ASN A 453 31.63 6.00 16.03
CA ASN A 453 31.00 7.20 15.50
C ASN A 453 31.66 7.69 14.17
N THR A 454 32.47 6.86 13.54
CA THR A 454 33.10 7.18 12.28
C THR A 454 32.19 6.70 11.16
N PRO A 455 31.50 7.60 10.44
CA PRO A 455 30.70 7.20 9.29
C PRO A 455 31.57 6.43 8.31
N TRP A 456 31.07 5.33 7.77
CA TRP A 456 31.73 4.66 6.68
C TRP A 456 31.74 5.57 5.46
N HIS A 457 32.91 5.64 4.82
CA HIS A 457 33.04 6.27 3.52
C HIS A 457 32.67 5.28 2.44
N VAL A 458 31.67 5.61 1.64
CA VAL A 458 31.32 4.82 0.47
C VAL A 458 31.18 5.75 -0.72
N ASP A 459 32.27 5.90 -1.44
CA ASP A 459 32.32 6.60 -2.71
C ASP A 459 31.94 5.65 -3.86
N ALA A 460 32.59 4.50 -3.89
CA ALA A 460 32.21 3.34 -4.69
C ALA A 460 32.59 2.08 -3.92
N VAL A 461 31.64 1.14 -3.84
CA VAL A 461 31.92 -0.15 -3.21
C VAL A 461 32.17 -1.17 -4.30
N GLU A 462 33.43 -1.60 -4.40
CA GLU A 462 33.74 -2.86 -5.07
C GLU A 462 33.61 -3.98 -4.05
N ALA A 463 32.69 -4.90 -4.29
CA ALA A 463 32.48 -6.03 -3.41
C ALA A 463 33.75 -6.87 -3.32
N ARG A 464 34.10 -7.29 -2.12
CA ARG A 464 35.35 -7.97 -1.82
C ARG A 464 35.25 -9.46 -2.15
N SER A 465 35.28 -10.38 -1.38
CA SER A 465 35.17 -11.79 -1.74
C SER A 465 33.71 -12.26 -1.68
N TYR A 466 33.41 -13.34 -2.38
CA TYR A 466 32.09 -14.00 -2.36
C TYR A 466 31.64 -14.42 -0.95
N GLU A 467 32.61 -14.66 -0.06
CA GLU A 467 32.37 -15.06 1.33
C GLU A 467 32.09 -13.86 2.25
N THR A 468 32.45 -12.66 1.84
CA THR A 468 32.26 -11.43 2.61
C THR A 468 31.66 -10.33 1.74
N PRO A 469 30.34 -10.39 1.46
CA PRO A 469 29.67 -9.33 0.72
C PRO A 469 29.70 -8.03 1.53
N VAL A 470 29.71 -6.89 0.81
CA VAL A 470 29.49 -5.61 1.46
C VAL A 470 28.04 -5.54 1.89
N ALA A 471 27.82 -5.29 3.17
CA ALA A 471 26.50 -5.22 3.76
C ALA A 471 26.43 -4.00 4.68
N LEU A 472 25.42 -3.16 4.49
CA LEU A 472 25.31 -1.86 5.11
C LEU A 472 23.93 -1.64 5.73
N LYS A 473 23.92 -0.96 6.87
CA LYS A 473 22.78 -0.36 7.53
C LYS A 473 22.94 1.14 7.56
N ALA A 474 21.92 1.88 7.18
CA ALA A 474 21.94 3.34 7.23
C ALA A 474 21.93 3.84 8.68
N ALA A 475 22.78 4.80 8.97
CA ALA A 475 22.83 5.48 10.25
C ALA A 475 22.00 6.77 10.20
N HIS A 476 21.13 6.94 11.18
CA HIS A 476 20.37 8.17 11.39
C HIS A 476 21.01 9.00 12.50
N GLY A 477 20.96 10.31 12.39
CA GLY A 477 21.51 11.24 13.38
C GLY A 477 20.72 11.31 14.70
N VAL A 478 19.81 10.41 14.97
CA VAL A 478 19.06 10.39 16.23
C VAL A 478 19.84 9.67 17.30
N THR A 479 20.10 10.37 18.35
CA THR A 479 21.09 10.00 19.35
C THR A 479 20.53 9.95 20.76
N ALA A 480 19.28 10.30 20.98
CA ALA A 480 18.70 10.28 22.31
C ALA A 480 17.24 9.82 22.29
N ALA A 481 16.84 9.05 23.30
CA ALA A 481 15.46 8.77 23.61
C ALA A 481 15.10 9.46 24.92
N HIS A 482 13.98 10.14 24.94
CA HIS A 482 13.46 10.80 26.12
C HIS A 482 12.59 9.85 26.93
N ALA A 483 12.99 9.57 28.18
CA ALA A 483 12.18 8.76 29.08
C ALA A 483 11.15 9.64 29.80
N GLU A 484 9.90 9.52 29.41
CA GLU A 484 8.81 10.17 30.11
C GLU A 484 8.37 9.31 31.30
N ILE A 485 8.55 9.83 32.52
CA ILE A 485 8.11 9.19 33.74
C ILE A 485 6.81 9.83 34.18
N SER A 486 5.72 9.09 34.04
CA SER A 486 4.38 9.52 34.38
C SER A 486 3.68 8.53 35.30
N GLY A 487 2.75 8.99 36.12
CA GLY A 487 2.03 8.16 37.07
C GLY A 487 0.61 8.72 37.38
N THR A 488 -0.07 8.02 38.27
CA THR A 488 -1.45 8.37 38.67
C THR A 488 -1.58 8.53 40.14
N LYS A 489 -2.20 9.63 40.57
CA LYS A 489 -2.61 9.89 41.94
C LYS A 489 -4.08 9.56 42.15
N VAL A 490 -4.35 8.80 43.19
CA VAL A 490 -5.72 8.50 43.62
C VAL A 490 -5.92 9.05 45.03
N LEU A 491 -6.97 9.83 45.25
CA LEU A 491 -7.43 10.28 46.59
C LEU A 491 -8.77 9.61 46.90
N LYS A 492 -8.77 8.69 47.85
CA LYS A 492 -10.00 8.04 48.33
C LYS A 492 -10.68 8.90 49.42
N GLY A 493 -11.98 9.11 49.33
CA GLY A 493 -12.79 9.78 50.33
C GLY A 493 -12.92 11.29 50.20
N ALA A 494 -12.26 11.90 49.21
CA ALA A 494 -12.41 13.32 48.85
C ALA A 494 -12.15 13.52 47.36
N GLU A 495 -12.53 14.66 46.81
CA GLU A 495 -12.17 15.07 45.46
C GLU A 495 -10.69 15.48 45.40
N LEU A 496 -10.04 15.16 44.32
CA LEU A 496 -8.66 15.51 44.06
C LEU A 496 -8.63 16.83 43.27
N ALA A 497 -7.80 17.76 43.70
CA ALA A 497 -7.56 19.01 42.98
C ALA A 497 -6.13 19.03 42.40
N GLU A 498 -5.94 19.82 41.35
CA GLU A 498 -4.63 20.05 40.73
C GLU A 498 -3.61 20.57 41.76
N GLY A 499 -2.43 19.99 41.79
CA GLY A 499 -1.33 20.39 42.65
C GLY A 499 -1.48 19.97 44.10
N ASP A 500 -2.47 19.16 44.44
CA ASP A 500 -2.73 18.72 45.82
C ASP A 500 -1.61 17.90 46.43
N PHE A 501 -0.92 17.14 45.61
CA PHE A 501 0.17 16.24 45.99
C PHE A 501 1.38 16.41 45.08
N GLU A 502 2.55 16.27 45.64
CA GLU A 502 3.84 16.39 44.96
C GLU A 502 4.58 15.06 44.97
N PHE A 503 5.33 14.80 43.93
CA PHE A 503 6.12 13.59 43.74
C PHE A 503 7.57 13.98 43.49
N ALA A 504 8.50 13.17 43.99
CA ALA A 504 9.92 13.28 43.72
C ALA A 504 10.41 12.06 42.90
N LEU A 505 11.20 12.35 41.88
CA LEU A 505 11.96 11.38 41.12
C LEU A 505 13.41 11.44 41.58
N SER A 506 13.96 10.30 41.99
CA SER A 506 15.34 10.22 42.50
C SER A 506 16.13 9.16 41.74
N GLN A 507 17.43 9.40 41.63
CA GLN A 507 18.41 8.45 41.12
C GLN A 507 19.62 8.41 42.08
N ASN A 508 20.01 7.23 42.53
CA ASN A 508 21.11 7.05 43.49
C ASN A 508 20.97 7.92 44.74
N ASP A 509 19.77 8.02 45.29
CA ASP A 509 19.35 8.86 46.42
C ASP A 509 19.34 10.38 46.18
N ASP A 510 19.73 10.85 45.00
CA ASP A 510 19.62 12.26 44.62
C ASP A 510 18.29 12.55 43.92
N VAL A 511 17.55 13.55 44.37
CA VAL A 511 16.32 14.00 43.71
C VAL A 511 16.66 14.77 42.45
N ILE A 512 16.20 14.27 41.32
CA ILE A 512 16.48 14.82 39.99
C ILE A 512 15.31 15.62 39.43
N SER A 513 14.06 15.36 39.85
CA SER A 513 12.89 16.09 39.39
C SER A 513 11.73 16.03 40.36
N HIS A 514 10.82 16.97 40.24
CA HIS A 514 9.53 17.03 40.98
C HIS A 514 8.35 17.15 40.01
N ALA A 515 7.23 16.54 40.38
CA ALA A 515 5.98 16.64 39.65
C ALA A 515 4.81 16.87 40.61
N LYS A 516 3.72 17.49 40.15
CA LYS A 516 2.45 17.63 40.88
C LYS A 516 1.34 16.99 40.07
N ASN A 517 0.34 16.47 40.79
CA ASN A 517 -0.81 15.90 40.12
C ASN A 517 -1.67 16.98 39.41
N ALA A 518 -2.20 16.61 38.23
CA ALA A 518 -3.30 17.30 37.57
C ALA A 518 -4.64 16.97 38.25
N ALA A 519 -5.71 17.65 37.88
CA ALA A 519 -7.04 17.46 38.46
C ALA A 519 -7.62 16.05 38.22
N ASP A 520 -7.20 15.38 37.13
CA ASP A 520 -7.57 14.00 36.79
C ASP A 520 -6.73 12.94 37.53
N GLY A 521 -5.73 13.38 38.28
CA GLY A 521 -4.81 12.56 39.04
C GLY A 521 -3.52 12.19 38.27
N SER A 522 -3.41 12.50 37.01
CA SER A 522 -2.16 12.27 36.28
C SER A 522 -1.03 13.16 36.80
N PHE A 523 0.19 12.67 36.76
CA PHE A 523 1.38 13.48 36.98
C PHE A 523 2.51 13.02 36.06
N THR A 524 3.33 13.97 35.58
CA THR A 524 4.47 13.71 34.72
C THR A 524 5.66 14.53 35.17
N PHE A 525 6.83 13.93 35.25
CA PHE A 525 8.07 14.63 35.49
C PHE A 525 8.52 15.35 34.23
N GLY A 526 8.98 16.59 34.34
CA GLY A 526 9.26 17.47 33.21
C GLY A 526 10.30 16.93 32.22
N GLU A 527 10.29 17.46 31.01
CA GLU A 527 11.04 17.00 29.83
C GLU A 527 12.56 16.79 30.03
N SER A 528 13.17 17.47 30.97
CA SER A 528 14.61 17.35 31.24
C SER A 528 14.95 16.30 32.30
N ALA A 529 13.98 15.50 32.74
CA ALA A 529 14.18 14.59 33.86
C ALA A 529 15.10 13.43 33.49
N PHE A 530 15.06 12.96 32.23
CA PHE A 530 15.83 11.77 31.90
C PHE A 530 15.96 11.54 30.38
N ASP A 531 17.16 11.76 29.86
CA ASP A 531 17.50 11.44 28.47
C ASP A 531 18.45 10.25 28.41
N VAL A 532 18.25 9.34 27.46
CA VAL A 532 19.19 8.28 27.13
C VAL A 532 19.82 8.58 25.81
N THR A 533 21.12 8.75 25.79
CA THR A 533 21.88 9.03 24.57
C THR A 533 22.39 7.72 23.95
N ALA A 534 22.79 7.78 22.68
CA ALA A 534 23.47 6.67 22.05
C ALA A 534 24.77 6.32 22.80
N ASP A 535 25.50 7.33 23.26
CA ASP A 535 26.75 7.14 24.02
C ASP A 535 26.52 6.33 25.29
N ASP A 536 25.42 6.55 26.02
CA ASP A 536 25.10 5.80 27.22
C ASP A 536 24.91 4.29 26.94
N ILE A 537 24.38 3.95 25.78
CA ILE A 537 24.18 2.56 25.35
C ILE A 537 25.50 1.94 24.93
N MET A 538 26.33 2.72 24.27
CA MET A 538 27.60 2.31 23.67
C MET A 538 28.65 1.95 24.71
N ASP A 539 28.64 2.63 25.84
CA ASP A 539 29.57 2.38 26.95
C ASP A 539 29.29 1.07 27.68
N THR A 540 28.31 0.29 27.23
CA THR A 540 27.98 -1.00 27.88
C THR A 540 28.32 -2.20 27.00
N ASP A 541 28.96 -3.22 27.60
CA ASP A 541 29.37 -4.46 26.92
C ASP A 541 28.22 -5.23 26.23
N ASN A 542 26.99 -4.93 26.58
CA ASN A 542 25.79 -5.63 26.08
C ASN A 542 24.89 -4.76 25.21
N HIS A 543 25.32 -3.55 24.84
CA HIS A 543 24.49 -2.57 24.13
C HIS A 543 23.09 -2.39 24.72
N LYS A 544 23.03 -2.44 26.04
CA LYS A 544 21.83 -2.29 26.83
C LYS A 544 22.15 -1.52 28.09
N VAL A 545 21.48 -0.40 28.28
CA VAL A 545 21.60 0.37 29.52
C VAL A 545 20.30 0.31 30.29
N SER A 546 20.41 0.24 31.61
CA SER A 546 19.24 0.27 32.50
C SER A 546 19.46 1.27 33.61
N TYR A 547 18.50 2.17 33.77
CA TYR A 547 18.49 3.17 34.82
C TYR A 547 17.44 2.80 35.84
N THR A 548 17.85 2.81 37.09
CA THR A 548 16.93 2.58 38.20
C THR A 548 16.59 3.91 38.85
N LEU A 549 15.32 4.22 38.92
CA LEU A 549 14.76 5.44 39.44
C LEU A 549 13.81 5.09 40.58
N ASP A 550 13.81 5.90 41.63
CA ASP A 550 12.88 5.80 42.72
C ASP A 550 11.87 6.94 42.62
N VAL A 551 10.58 6.61 42.62
CA VAL A 551 9.47 7.60 42.66
C VAL A 551 8.77 7.47 43.98
N ALA A 552 8.62 8.61 44.67
CA ALA A 552 7.94 8.68 45.94
C ALA A 552 7.03 9.90 46.01
N GLU A 553 5.93 9.80 46.76
CA GLU A 553 5.13 10.96 47.10
C GLU A 553 5.84 11.78 48.18
N VAL A 554 5.96 13.07 47.96
CA VAL A 554 6.47 14.01 48.98
C VAL A 554 5.43 14.15 50.07
N LYS A 555 5.79 13.76 51.29
CA LYS A 555 4.89 13.81 52.42
C LYS A 555 4.49 15.25 52.73
N GLY A 556 3.21 15.57 52.53
CA GLY A 556 2.61 16.85 52.87
C GLY A 556 2.02 16.87 54.30
N ASN A 557 1.24 17.90 54.57
CA ASN A 557 0.65 18.16 55.90
C ASN A 557 -0.89 18.37 55.84
N LYS A 558 -1.56 17.84 54.81
CA LYS A 558 -3.03 17.98 54.70
C LYS A 558 -3.71 17.23 55.83
N ALA A 559 -4.61 17.96 56.54
CA ALA A 559 -5.35 17.41 57.66
C ALA A 559 -6.25 16.24 57.23
N ASN A 560 -6.29 15.18 58.02
CA ASN A 560 -7.10 13.98 57.80
C ASN A 560 -6.76 13.18 56.52
N VAL A 561 -5.60 13.40 55.96
CA VAL A 561 -5.07 12.61 54.83
C VAL A 561 -4.00 11.63 55.32
N THR A 562 -4.21 10.38 55.05
CA THR A 562 -3.16 9.33 55.16
C THR A 562 -2.44 9.26 53.83
N TYR A 563 -1.15 9.58 53.83
CA TYR A 563 -0.29 9.63 52.66
C TYR A 563 0.21 8.25 52.31
N ASP A 564 0.35 7.99 51.01
CA ASP A 564 1.10 6.84 50.52
C ASP A 564 2.59 7.06 50.78
N THR A 565 3.20 6.12 51.48
CA THR A 565 4.62 6.21 51.86
C THR A 565 5.47 5.22 51.08
N SER A 566 4.89 4.56 50.05
CA SER A 566 5.62 3.64 49.22
C SER A 566 6.63 4.37 48.32
N VAL A 567 7.76 3.76 48.14
CA VAL A 567 8.72 4.13 47.08
C VAL A 567 8.55 3.13 45.97
N LYS A 568 8.26 3.59 44.79
CA LYS A 568 8.12 2.77 43.58
C LYS A 568 9.44 2.76 42.81
N LYS A 569 9.96 1.59 42.56
CA LYS A 569 11.18 1.41 41.80
C LYS A 569 10.85 1.28 40.30
N VAL A 570 11.18 2.28 39.51
CA VAL A 570 11.02 2.29 38.06
C VAL A 570 12.36 1.95 37.44
N VAL A 571 12.40 0.93 36.57
CA VAL A 571 13.58 0.64 35.76
C VAL A 571 13.27 0.98 34.32
N VAL A 572 14.02 1.92 33.76
CA VAL A 572 14.01 2.27 32.34
C VAL A 572 15.13 1.50 31.68
N THR A 573 14.80 0.67 30.69
CA THR A 573 15.78 -0.05 29.93
C THR A 573 15.78 0.45 28.51
N ALA A 574 16.94 0.84 28.01
CA ALA A 574 17.17 1.31 26.65
C ALA A 574 17.98 0.27 25.87
N VAL A 575 17.50 -0.05 24.68
CA VAL A 575 18.19 -0.90 23.71
C VAL A 575 18.14 -0.24 22.34
N PRO A 576 19.16 -0.41 21.49
CA PRO A 576 19.07 0.05 20.11
C PRO A 576 18.07 -0.84 19.35
N GLU A 577 17.17 -0.25 18.60
CA GLU A 577 16.23 -0.95 17.71
C GLU A 577 16.17 -0.18 16.39
N ASP A 578 16.66 -0.81 15.33
CA ASP A 578 16.75 -0.24 13.97
C ASP A 578 17.37 1.18 13.90
N ASP A 579 16.57 2.22 13.85
CA ASP A 579 16.98 3.62 13.70
C ASP A 579 16.76 4.46 14.96
N HIS A 580 16.31 3.85 16.05
CA HIS A 580 15.98 4.57 17.28
C HIS A 580 16.38 3.78 18.53
N VAL A 581 16.36 4.46 19.65
CA VAL A 581 16.52 3.84 20.96
C VAL A 581 15.13 3.45 21.46
N LYS A 582 14.90 2.15 21.69
CA LYS A 582 13.69 1.64 22.30
C LYS A 582 13.79 1.69 23.80
N LEU A 583 12.82 2.30 24.44
CA LEU A 583 12.66 2.31 25.89
C LEU A 583 11.61 1.27 26.32
N THR A 584 11.94 0.50 27.35
CA THR A 584 10.99 -0.36 28.05
C THR A 584 11.01 -0.04 29.53
N TYR A 585 9.88 -0.25 30.20
CA TYR A 585 9.70 0.12 31.59
C TYR A 585 9.32 -1.09 32.44
N SER A 586 9.82 -1.11 33.69
CA SER A 586 9.28 -1.98 34.71
C SER A 586 9.04 -1.20 36.01
N VAL A 587 8.01 -1.60 36.77
CA VAL A 587 7.67 -1.02 38.07
C VAL A 587 7.72 -2.14 39.10
N ASP A 588 8.52 -1.96 40.15
CA ASP A 588 8.72 -2.95 41.23
C ASP A 588 9.09 -4.35 40.69
N GLY A 589 9.88 -4.37 39.59
CA GLY A 589 10.37 -5.59 38.96
C GLY A 589 9.39 -6.29 38.04
N LYS A 590 8.28 -5.64 37.66
CA LYS A 590 7.31 -6.14 36.68
C LYS A 590 7.32 -5.25 35.44
N ASP A 591 7.50 -5.86 34.28
CA ASP A 591 7.42 -5.15 33.01
C ASP A 591 6.01 -4.58 32.78
N VAL A 592 5.94 -3.36 32.26
CA VAL A 592 4.71 -2.61 32.05
C VAL A 592 4.70 -1.96 30.67
N GLU A 593 3.54 -1.99 30.02
CA GLU A 593 3.34 -1.31 28.74
C GLU A 593 2.87 0.15 28.94
N ASP A 594 2.12 0.41 30.02
CA ASP A 594 1.63 1.72 30.39
C ASP A 594 2.15 2.07 31.81
N LEU A 595 3.14 2.93 31.84
CA LEU A 595 3.77 3.35 33.08
C LEU A 595 2.81 4.11 33.99
N ALA A 596 1.96 4.99 33.44
CA ALA A 596 1.04 5.79 34.21
C ALA A 596 -0.01 4.96 34.98
N SER A 597 -0.44 3.85 34.37
CA SER A 597 -1.36 2.90 35.01
C SER A 597 -0.69 1.99 36.05
N ALA A 598 0.62 1.77 35.94
CA ALA A 598 1.37 0.94 36.86
C ALA A 598 1.94 1.73 38.05
N LEU A 599 2.28 2.99 37.84
CA LEU A 599 2.87 3.88 38.83
C LEU A 599 1.77 4.66 39.57
N VAL A 600 1.08 3.99 40.52
CA VAL A 600 -0.07 4.53 41.20
C VAL A 600 0.23 4.80 42.69
N PHE A 601 -0.10 6.01 43.16
CA PHE A 601 -0.04 6.40 44.57
C PHE A 601 -1.45 6.68 45.08
N THR A 602 -1.81 6.05 46.23
CA THR A 602 -3.16 6.16 46.78
C THR A 602 -3.15 6.80 48.19
N ASN A 603 -3.75 7.95 48.34
CA ASN A 603 -4.01 8.55 49.64
C ASN A 603 -5.46 8.32 50.07
N THR A 604 -5.68 8.35 51.36
CA THR A 604 -7.02 8.23 51.92
C THR A 604 -7.35 9.46 52.81
N TYR A 605 -8.42 10.13 52.48
CA TYR A 605 -8.99 11.18 53.34
C TYR A 605 -10.06 10.57 54.24
N THR A 606 -9.96 10.85 55.53
CA THR A 606 -10.95 10.43 56.53
C THR A 606 -11.72 11.63 57.02
N LYS A 607 -12.99 11.71 56.67
CA LYS A 607 -13.84 12.82 57.15
C LYS A 607 -13.84 12.83 58.68
N PRO A 608 -13.58 13.99 59.35
CA PRO A 608 -13.70 14.10 60.80
C PRO A 608 -15.10 13.69 61.25
N ALA A 609 -15.18 12.97 62.36
CA ALA A 609 -16.47 12.66 62.95
C ALA A 609 -17.17 13.97 63.36
N GLU A 610 -18.40 14.14 62.95
CA GLU A 610 -19.20 15.28 63.44
C GLU A 610 -19.24 15.25 64.98
N PRO A 611 -19.03 16.36 65.65
CA PRO A 611 -19.18 16.44 67.11
C PRO A 611 -20.59 15.99 67.48
N SER A 612 -20.68 14.91 68.26
CA SER A 612 -21.98 14.50 68.82
C SER A 612 -22.53 15.64 69.71
N GLU A 613 -23.72 16.14 69.37
CA GLU A 613 -24.41 17.12 70.22
C GLU A 613 -24.52 16.60 71.65
N PRO A 614 -24.35 17.47 72.66
CA PRO A 614 -24.48 17.09 74.06
C PRO A 614 -25.92 16.62 74.34
N LYS A 615 -26.08 15.40 74.78
CA LYS A 615 -27.38 14.87 75.25
C LYS A 615 -27.81 15.64 76.48
N THR A 616 -28.90 16.43 76.38
CA THR A 616 -29.65 16.94 77.50
C THR A 616 -30.37 15.81 78.27
N PRO A 617 -30.38 15.78 79.62
CA PRO A 617 -30.99 14.68 80.36
C PRO A 617 -32.52 14.73 80.28
N GLY A 618 -33.10 13.60 79.95
CA GLY A 618 -34.52 13.42 79.78
C GLY A 618 -35.33 13.38 81.03
N THR A 619 -36.57 13.77 80.91
CA THR A 619 -37.64 13.42 81.87
C THR A 619 -38.63 12.48 81.12
N SER A 620 -38.85 11.36 81.78
CA SER A 620 -39.84 10.34 81.37
C SER A 620 -41.24 10.81 81.54
N THR A 621 -42.15 10.50 80.61
CA THR A 621 -43.51 9.99 80.95
C THR A 621 -44.12 9.25 79.74
N LYS A 622 -44.70 8.13 80.07
CA LYS A 622 -45.43 7.20 79.19
C LYS A 622 -46.73 7.86 78.67
N GLN A 623 -47.15 7.48 77.44
CA GLN A 623 -48.46 6.82 77.26
C GLN A 623 -48.72 6.46 75.82
N ASN A 624 -49.40 5.32 75.72
CA ASN A 624 -49.89 4.47 74.63
C ASN A 624 -50.64 5.12 73.47
N LEU A 625 -50.40 4.59 72.29
CA LEU A 625 -51.26 4.07 71.21
C LEU A 625 -52.65 4.64 70.90
N PRO A 626 -53.25 4.58 69.66
CA PRO A 626 -53.14 3.55 68.66
C PRO A 626 -53.14 4.00 67.16
N LYS A 627 -52.85 3.03 66.34
CA LYS A 627 -53.10 2.76 64.93
C LYS A 627 -54.08 3.61 64.10
N THR A 628 -53.69 3.88 62.89
CA THR A 628 -54.29 3.52 61.55
C THR A 628 -53.61 4.38 60.54
N GLY A 629 -53.15 3.86 59.48
CA GLY A 629 -53.72 3.36 58.25
C GLY A 629 -52.95 3.94 57.08
N ASP A 630 -52.40 3.07 56.29
CA ASP A 630 -52.19 3.11 54.84
C ASP A 630 -51.78 4.42 54.12
N VAL A 631 -50.82 4.41 53.28
CA VAL A 631 -50.74 3.89 51.90
C VAL A 631 -49.38 4.19 51.29
N SER A 632 -48.86 3.24 50.68
CA SER A 632 -47.70 3.19 49.77
C SER A 632 -47.58 4.34 48.79
N LEU A 633 -46.36 4.68 48.51
CA LEU A 633 -45.89 4.92 47.12
C LEU A 633 -44.39 4.71 47.08
N ALA A 634 -44.00 3.59 46.56
CA ALA A 634 -42.66 3.25 46.19
C ALA A 634 -42.43 3.58 44.71
N ALA A 635 -41.21 4.01 44.43
CA ALA A 635 -40.47 3.91 43.18
C ALA A 635 -40.87 4.83 42.00
N PRO A 636 -40.02 5.08 41.03
CA PRO A 636 -38.61 4.63 40.88
C PRO A 636 -37.64 5.75 40.47
N VAL A 637 -36.42 5.67 40.89
CA VAL A 637 -35.31 6.34 40.22
C VAL A 637 -34.21 5.30 40.01
N ALA A 638 -34.30 4.62 38.90
CA ALA A 638 -33.20 3.83 38.37
C ALA A 638 -33.43 3.67 36.87
N CYS A 639 -33.02 4.65 36.07
CA CYS A 639 -32.83 4.54 34.62
C CYS A 639 -32.27 5.87 34.07
N ALA A 640 -31.03 6.17 34.32
CA ALA A 640 -30.31 7.21 33.57
C ALA A 640 -28.79 7.07 33.74
N LEU A 641 -28.22 5.88 33.44
CA LEU A 641 -26.75 5.73 33.44
C LEU A 641 -26.31 4.61 32.48
N ALA A 642 -26.99 4.48 31.36
CA ALA A 642 -26.59 3.50 30.32
C ALA A 642 -26.48 4.08 28.89
N ALA A 643 -26.45 5.41 28.72
CA ALA A 643 -26.48 6.03 27.41
C ALA A 643 -25.22 6.85 27.02
N VAL A 644 -24.17 6.86 27.83
CA VAL A 644 -22.98 7.70 27.56
C VAL A 644 -21.74 6.89 27.17
N VAL A 645 -21.75 5.55 27.23
CA VAL A 645 -20.59 4.71 26.90
C VAL A 645 -20.57 4.25 25.45
N ALA A 646 -21.63 4.46 24.67
CA ALA A 646 -21.68 3.98 23.28
C ALA A 646 -21.24 4.98 22.20
N CYS A 647 -20.93 6.23 22.52
CA CYS A 647 -20.50 7.24 21.54
C CYS A 647 -19.00 7.60 21.57
N GLY A 648 -18.22 7.02 22.48
CA GLY A 648 -16.79 7.31 22.62
C GLY A 648 -15.85 6.45 21.77
N ALA A 649 -16.32 5.34 21.25
CA ALA A 649 -15.46 4.35 20.58
C ALA A 649 -15.32 4.52 19.05
N SER A 650 -15.99 5.48 18.45
CA SER A 650 -16.02 5.62 16.97
C SER A 650 -15.12 6.73 16.41
N VAL A 651 -14.37 7.45 17.24
CA VAL A 651 -13.58 8.61 16.78
C VAL A 651 -12.06 8.36 16.81
N VAL A 652 -11.58 7.26 17.40
CA VAL A 652 -10.13 7.00 17.55
C VAL A 652 -9.54 6.10 16.46
N MET A 653 -10.35 5.52 15.55
CA MET A 653 -9.83 4.69 14.46
C MET A 653 -9.75 5.39 13.10
N ARG A 654 -9.55 6.72 13.05
CA ARG A 654 -9.39 7.43 11.77
C ARG A 654 -8.26 8.45 11.77
N ARG A 655 -7.13 8.11 12.38
CA ARG A 655 -5.88 8.84 12.15
C ARG A 655 -4.68 7.91 12.22
N ARG A 656 -4.56 7.04 11.25
CA ARG A 656 -3.30 6.49 10.74
C ARG A 656 -3.65 5.84 9.40
N GLY A 657 -3.45 6.56 8.37
CA GLY A 657 -3.47 6.17 6.99
C GLY A 657 -2.83 7.28 6.19
#